data_4c2adaef4973de4031d88e11d077d931
#
_entry.id   4c2adaef4973de4031d88e11d077d931
#
_cell.length_a   1.000
_cell.length_b   1.000
_cell.length_c   1.000
_cell.angle_alpha   90.00
_cell.angle_beta   90.00
_cell.angle_gamma   90.00
#
_symmetry.space_group_name_H-M   'P 1'
#
loop_
_entity.id
_entity.type
_entity.pdbx_description
1 polymer ?
#
loop_
_entity_poly.entity_id
_entity_poly.type
_entity_poly.pdbx_seq_one_letter_code
_entity_poly.pdbx_strand_id
1 'polypeptide(L)'
;MEVAFGVLGPVTAWDGAGDVIALRGPRHRAVLARLLVARRRVVPVGRLVEDLWEGREEPPADAVGAVRTFVAALRRALEPERPPRAPARLLVTEGPGYALRAGPDAVDAWRFERAVTAAGALPEERALARLEEALGWWRGPAYADFGAETWARTERSRLAELRLHAVERRAETQLALGRAAEAVPDLDAHAAEHPWRENAWRLLALALYRTSRQGDALAVLRRARTLLVEQLGTDPGPALRRLEADVLAQAPHLDPGPGGLQEGARAQSIGGPPDPARAHGDGDPHGRRRAQANGGPQERGRAQPDGEPPQPARAQTDDSPPARTQAQADGDPPERPRPQAVGGPAEQVWAAATAAYDRTVAAGARVRLESAVGLLRDLAVTGGGGLEAARGHRLAAITAAAELGDPELTARVIGAYDVPAIWTRVDDPRLAAETVAAAERTLAVLPPDAHLAVRARLLATVALESRGTRSARGPQAARQAEGIARRLNDPALLAFALNGVFIQTFHRAGLAPQRDVIGAELVALSARHGLVTHEVLGHLVRLQARSALADFPGADRHAAAAEQLAERHELPLVGVFTQWYRVLRLAESGGARPEDVEAAYQDAALRLDGAGMPGLEHGLLPLALLCLRVRHGQPAQTAERIDWGPYEPWARPLVALAQGRPNYARAALRSLPEPPRDLLFEALWCLAARAALTVGDRDTMERARNELAPASAELAGAGSGLLTLGPVARYLDELAGALRSLG
;
A
#
# COMPACT_ATOMS: atom_id res chain seq x y z
N MET A 1 -38.75 23.53 -20.36
CA MET A 1 -37.83 22.64 -21.06
C MET A 1 -37.22 21.69 -20.04
N GLU A 2 -37.33 20.40 -20.29
CA GLU A 2 -36.76 19.39 -19.39
C GLU A 2 -35.32 19.15 -19.84
N VAL A 3 -34.33 19.38 -18.96
CA VAL A 3 -32.91 19.20 -19.29
C VAL A 3 -32.42 17.90 -18.65
N ALA A 4 -31.81 17.03 -19.44
CA ALA A 4 -31.17 15.80 -18.98
C ALA A 4 -29.64 15.98 -18.90
N PHE A 5 -29.03 15.28 -17.95
CA PHE A 5 -27.58 15.31 -17.72
C PHE A 5 -26.99 13.91 -17.78
N GLY A 6 -25.85 13.80 -18.43
CA GLY A 6 -25.07 12.59 -18.52
C GLY A 6 -23.74 12.72 -17.83
N VAL A 7 -23.47 11.77 -16.93
CA VAL A 7 -22.20 11.64 -16.19
C VAL A 7 -21.65 10.21 -16.19
N LEU A 8 -22.39 9.26 -16.76
CA LEU A 8 -21.92 7.88 -16.98
C LEU A 8 -21.04 7.80 -18.25
N GLY A 9 -20.06 8.66 -18.33
CA GLY A 9 -19.16 8.94 -19.43
C GLY A 9 -18.67 10.38 -19.34
N PRO A 10 -18.30 11.02 -20.46
CA PRO A 10 -18.07 12.46 -20.53
C PRO A 10 -19.30 13.26 -20.08
N VAL A 11 -19.06 14.38 -19.40
CA VAL A 11 -20.17 15.21 -18.88
C VAL A 11 -20.87 15.94 -20.02
N THR A 12 -22.15 15.64 -20.20
CA THR A 12 -23.03 16.15 -21.24
C THR A 12 -24.35 16.65 -20.67
N ALA A 13 -25.03 17.49 -21.43
CA ALA A 13 -26.41 17.88 -21.15
C ALA A 13 -27.21 17.83 -22.46
N TRP A 14 -28.49 17.49 -22.38
CA TRP A 14 -29.42 17.44 -23.50
C TRP A 14 -30.68 18.24 -23.16
N ASP A 15 -31.26 18.82 -24.17
CA ASP A 15 -32.57 19.48 -24.05
C ASP A 15 -33.74 18.47 -24.12
N GLY A 16 -34.97 18.96 -24.00
CA GLY A 16 -36.15 18.11 -24.08
C GLY A 16 -36.42 17.45 -25.43
N ALA A 17 -35.73 17.87 -26.49
CA ALA A 17 -35.74 17.22 -27.81
C ALA A 17 -34.69 16.14 -27.96
N GLY A 18 -33.74 16.06 -27.00
CA GLY A 18 -32.60 15.14 -27.05
C GLY A 18 -31.36 15.71 -27.71
N ASP A 19 -31.37 16.99 -28.08
CA ASP A 19 -30.21 17.65 -28.69
C ASP A 19 -29.17 18.03 -27.64
N VAL A 20 -27.88 17.94 -27.98
CA VAL A 20 -26.76 18.24 -27.07
C VAL A 20 -26.67 19.74 -26.82
N ILE A 21 -26.75 20.13 -25.55
CA ILE A 21 -26.52 21.49 -25.11
C ILE A 21 -25.03 21.79 -25.04
N ALA A 22 -24.57 22.83 -25.76
CA ALA A 22 -23.16 23.25 -25.74
C ALA A 22 -22.77 23.83 -24.37
N LEU A 23 -22.00 23.08 -23.58
CA LEU A 23 -21.53 23.47 -22.25
C LEU A 23 -20.26 24.36 -22.27
N ARG A 24 -19.89 24.89 -23.44
CA ARG A 24 -18.71 25.73 -23.65
C ARG A 24 -17.38 25.02 -23.28
N GLY A 25 -16.52 25.66 -22.50
CA GLY A 25 -15.17 25.17 -22.20
C GLY A 25 -15.08 24.23 -20.98
N PRO A 26 -13.88 23.69 -20.71
CA PRO A 26 -13.65 22.70 -19.64
C PRO A 26 -14.08 23.18 -18.25
N ARG A 27 -13.80 24.44 -17.89
CA ARG A 27 -14.17 25.03 -16.59
C ARG A 27 -15.69 25.11 -16.38
N HIS A 28 -16.46 25.36 -17.43
CA HIS A 28 -17.93 25.33 -17.35
C HIS A 28 -18.43 23.91 -17.07
N ARG A 29 -17.88 22.90 -17.77
CA ARG A 29 -18.21 21.49 -17.50
C ARG A 29 -17.81 21.08 -16.09
N ALA A 30 -16.65 21.53 -15.58
CA ALA A 30 -16.21 21.26 -14.22
C ALA A 30 -17.18 21.81 -13.16
N VAL A 31 -17.65 23.06 -13.31
CA VAL A 31 -18.68 23.64 -12.41
C VAL A 31 -19.95 22.80 -12.44
N LEU A 32 -20.45 22.43 -13.62
CA LEU A 32 -21.66 21.60 -13.75
C LEU A 32 -21.46 20.23 -13.11
N ALA A 33 -20.35 19.56 -13.43
CA ALA A 33 -20.00 18.24 -12.87
C ALA A 33 -19.93 18.27 -11.34
N ARG A 34 -19.26 19.29 -10.78
CA ARG A 34 -19.15 19.45 -9.32
C ARG A 34 -20.49 19.65 -8.63
N LEU A 35 -21.42 20.36 -9.28
CA LEU A 35 -22.79 20.52 -8.78
C LEU A 35 -23.61 19.22 -8.92
N LEU A 36 -23.38 18.42 -9.97
CA LEU A 36 -23.99 17.09 -10.12
C LEU A 36 -23.52 16.10 -9.04
N VAL A 37 -22.21 16.09 -8.72
CA VAL A 37 -21.64 15.32 -7.60
C VAL A 37 -22.29 15.75 -6.26
N ALA A 38 -22.57 17.03 -6.10
CA ALA A 38 -23.18 17.54 -4.87
C ALA A 38 -24.66 17.10 -4.69
N ARG A 39 -25.30 16.53 -5.70
CA ARG A 39 -26.66 15.95 -5.62
C ARG A 39 -27.67 16.90 -5.00
N ARG A 40 -27.92 18.04 -5.67
CA ARG A 40 -28.87 19.09 -5.22
C ARG A 40 -28.45 19.86 -3.96
N ARG A 41 -27.32 19.52 -3.33
CA ARG A 41 -26.78 20.28 -2.19
C ARG A 41 -26.09 21.56 -2.69
N VAL A 42 -26.07 22.57 -1.82
CA VAL A 42 -25.38 23.83 -2.12
C VAL A 42 -23.86 23.60 -2.05
N VAL A 43 -23.16 24.06 -3.07
CA VAL A 43 -21.70 24.12 -3.08
C VAL A 43 -21.30 25.59 -2.89
N PRO A 44 -20.59 25.95 -1.80
CA PRO A 44 -20.09 27.30 -1.58
C PRO A 44 -19.17 27.77 -2.71
N VAL A 45 -19.20 29.06 -3.04
CA VAL A 45 -18.35 29.60 -4.13
C VAL A 45 -16.87 29.40 -3.86
N GLY A 46 -16.42 29.56 -2.61
CA GLY A 46 -15.03 29.27 -2.22
C GLY A 46 -14.63 27.84 -2.54
N ARG A 47 -15.50 26.87 -2.22
CA ARG A 47 -15.24 25.45 -2.54
C ARG A 47 -15.20 25.19 -4.05
N LEU A 48 -16.03 25.87 -4.85
CA LEU A 48 -15.94 25.80 -6.31
C LEU A 48 -14.60 26.36 -6.82
N VAL A 49 -14.11 27.43 -6.22
CA VAL A 49 -12.78 27.99 -6.55
C VAL A 49 -11.70 26.96 -6.22
N GLU A 50 -11.67 26.41 -5.02
CA GLU A 50 -10.71 25.39 -4.62
C GLU A 50 -10.72 24.20 -5.59
N ASP A 51 -11.89 23.59 -5.82
CA ASP A 51 -12.07 22.42 -6.67
C ASP A 51 -11.70 22.66 -8.15
N LEU A 52 -11.90 23.87 -8.68
CA LEU A 52 -11.63 24.18 -10.09
C LEU A 52 -10.16 24.49 -10.40
N TRP A 53 -9.38 24.96 -9.43
CA TRP A 53 -7.95 25.28 -9.59
C TRP A 53 -7.04 24.39 -8.75
N GLU A 54 -7.55 23.29 -8.22
CA GLU A 54 -6.77 22.34 -7.44
C GLU A 54 -5.55 21.82 -8.23
N GLY A 55 -4.34 22.13 -7.73
CA GLY A 55 -3.08 21.48 -8.13
C GLY A 55 -2.50 21.82 -9.50
N ARG A 56 -3.09 22.68 -10.32
CA ARG A 56 -2.62 22.92 -11.71
C ARG A 56 -2.29 24.34 -12.11
N GLU A 57 -2.96 25.33 -11.54
CA GLU A 57 -2.77 26.75 -11.87
C GLU A 57 -3.08 27.59 -10.64
N GLU A 58 -2.38 28.73 -10.49
CA GLU A 58 -2.84 29.73 -9.52
C GLU A 58 -4.23 30.22 -9.93
N PRO A 59 -5.18 30.29 -8.98
CA PRO A 59 -6.48 30.87 -9.28
C PRO A 59 -6.31 32.32 -9.76
N PRO A 60 -7.10 32.79 -10.75
CA PRO A 60 -7.03 34.16 -11.20
C PRO A 60 -7.32 35.11 -10.04
N ALA A 61 -6.79 36.32 -10.08
CA ALA A 61 -6.97 37.32 -9.02
C ALA A 61 -8.45 37.56 -8.65
N ASP A 62 -9.40 37.38 -9.58
CA ASP A 62 -10.84 37.36 -9.33
C ASP A 62 -11.42 35.96 -9.68
N ALA A 63 -10.98 34.95 -8.98
CA ALA A 63 -11.49 33.58 -9.16
C ALA A 63 -12.98 33.45 -8.86
N VAL A 64 -13.49 34.22 -7.91
CA VAL A 64 -14.93 34.27 -7.56
C VAL A 64 -15.73 34.84 -8.71
N GLY A 65 -15.26 35.93 -9.34
CA GLY A 65 -15.86 36.55 -10.54
C GLY A 65 -15.84 35.57 -11.72
N ALA A 66 -14.76 34.82 -11.90
CA ALA A 66 -14.67 33.78 -12.94
C ALA A 66 -15.73 32.71 -12.74
N VAL A 67 -15.90 32.17 -11.52
CA VAL A 67 -16.96 31.20 -11.21
C VAL A 67 -18.35 31.78 -11.49
N ARG A 68 -18.61 33.03 -11.11
CA ARG A 68 -19.88 33.71 -11.41
C ARG A 68 -20.14 33.80 -12.92
N THR A 69 -19.10 34.05 -13.69
CA THR A 69 -19.16 34.09 -15.16
C THR A 69 -19.48 32.71 -15.74
N PHE A 70 -18.85 31.66 -15.25
CA PHE A 70 -19.15 30.29 -15.67
C PHE A 70 -20.60 29.89 -15.36
N VAL A 71 -21.07 30.19 -14.14
CA VAL A 71 -22.46 29.97 -13.73
C VAL A 71 -23.44 30.78 -14.61
N ALA A 72 -23.16 32.03 -14.91
CA ALA A 72 -23.99 32.84 -15.79
C ALA A 72 -24.07 32.30 -17.22
N ALA A 73 -22.97 31.75 -17.74
CA ALA A 73 -22.92 31.12 -19.05
C ALA A 73 -23.71 29.79 -19.06
N LEU A 74 -23.53 28.92 -18.01
CA LEU A 74 -24.30 27.70 -17.86
C LEU A 74 -25.80 27.97 -17.76
N ARG A 75 -26.23 28.96 -16.99
CA ARG A 75 -27.64 29.36 -16.90
C ARG A 75 -28.24 29.72 -18.24
N ARG A 76 -27.50 30.44 -19.07
CA ARG A 76 -27.95 30.79 -20.43
C ARG A 76 -28.02 29.57 -21.35
N ALA A 77 -27.12 28.61 -21.19
CA ALA A 77 -27.11 27.40 -22.01
C ALA A 77 -28.25 26.44 -21.59
N LEU A 78 -28.46 26.27 -20.28
CA LEU A 78 -29.44 25.33 -19.73
C LEU A 78 -30.87 25.86 -19.72
N GLU A 79 -31.05 27.21 -19.67
CA GLU A 79 -32.36 27.87 -19.64
C GLU A 79 -32.37 29.02 -20.68
N PRO A 80 -32.32 28.74 -22.01
CA PRO A 80 -32.20 29.75 -23.04
C PRO A 80 -33.46 30.66 -23.14
N GLU A 81 -34.63 30.13 -22.82
CA GLU A 81 -35.89 30.83 -22.86
C GLU A 81 -36.18 31.69 -21.60
N ARG A 82 -35.27 31.67 -20.62
CA ARG A 82 -35.44 32.39 -19.37
C ARG A 82 -35.41 33.90 -19.62
N PRO A 83 -36.50 34.64 -19.24
CA PRO A 83 -36.56 36.10 -19.41
C PRO A 83 -35.38 36.80 -18.69
N PRO A 84 -34.87 37.93 -19.23
CA PRO A 84 -33.88 38.75 -18.54
C PRO A 84 -34.34 39.09 -17.12
N ARG A 85 -33.45 38.92 -16.13
CA ARG A 85 -33.71 39.14 -14.69
C ARG A 85 -34.61 38.15 -13.98
N ALA A 86 -35.19 37.16 -14.65
CA ALA A 86 -35.92 36.10 -13.98
C ALA A 86 -34.98 35.18 -13.20
N PRO A 87 -35.34 34.71 -12.00
CA PRO A 87 -34.52 33.78 -11.24
C PRO A 87 -34.32 32.47 -12.02
N ALA A 88 -33.11 31.91 -11.97
CA ALA A 88 -32.82 30.60 -12.55
C ALA A 88 -33.51 29.50 -11.73
N ARG A 89 -34.10 28.53 -12.41
CA ARG A 89 -34.85 27.42 -11.79
C ARG A 89 -34.01 26.18 -11.63
N LEU A 90 -33.08 25.97 -12.57
CA LEU A 90 -32.25 24.75 -12.61
C LEU A 90 -30.92 24.92 -11.84
N LEU A 91 -30.13 25.95 -12.21
CA LEU A 91 -28.89 26.28 -11.51
C LEU A 91 -29.14 27.50 -10.62
N VAL A 92 -29.50 27.29 -9.37
CA VAL A 92 -29.93 28.34 -8.44
C VAL A 92 -28.76 28.90 -7.62
N THR A 93 -28.90 30.17 -7.18
CA THR A 93 -28.06 30.73 -6.14
C THR A 93 -28.76 30.51 -4.80
N GLU A 94 -28.06 29.95 -3.84
CA GLU A 94 -28.62 29.62 -2.53
C GLU A 94 -27.57 29.84 -1.46
N GLY A 95 -27.81 30.74 -0.54
CA GLY A 95 -26.85 31.12 0.49
C GLY A 95 -25.51 31.56 -0.11
N PRO A 96 -24.37 31.05 0.39
CA PRO A 96 -23.04 31.44 -0.08
C PRO A 96 -22.59 30.73 -1.37
N GLY A 97 -23.49 30.00 -2.07
CA GLY A 97 -23.10 29.13 -3.18
C GLY A 97 -24.15 28.89 -4.24
N TYR A 98 -23.99 27.81 -4.94
CA TYR A 98 -24.86 27.35 -6.03
C TYR A 98 -25.32 25.93 -5.82
N ALA A 99 -26.52 25.60 -6.30
CA ALA A 99 -27.05 24.25 -6.34
C ALA A 99 -27.71 23.98 -7.70
N LEU A 100 -27.62 22.71 -8.15
CA LEU A 100 -28.33 22.23 -9.34
C LEU A 100 -29.63 21.55 -8.90
N ARG A 101 -30.80 22.12 -9.24
CA ARG A 101 -32.14 21.63 -8.89
C ARG A 101 -32.71 20.72 -9.98
N ALA A 102 -31.90 19.75 -10.44
CA ALA A 102 -32.33 18.75 -11.41
C ALA A 102 -33.34 17.78 -10.79
N GLY A 103 -34.29 17.30 -11.60
CA GLY A 103 -35.22 16.24 -11.21
C GLY A 103 -34.50 14.92 -10.94
N PRO A 104 -35.11 13.99 -10.22
CA PRO A 104 -34.51 12.71 -9.90
C PRO A 104 -34.21 11.87 -11.16
N ASP A 105 -34.97 12.03 -12.23
CA ASP A 105 -34.80 11.33 -13.51
C ASP A 105 -33.94 12.09 -14.52
N ALA A 106 -33.58 13.31 -14.20
CA ALA A 106 -32.81 14.16 -15.12
C ALA A 106 -31.33 13.81 -15.22
N VAL A 107 -30.76 12.97 -14.33
CA VAL A 107 -29.35 12.59 -14.32
C VAL A 107 -29.22 11.08 -14.53
N ASP A 108 -28.46 10.67 -15.55
CA ASP A 108 -28.28 9.26 -15.91
C ASP A 108 -27.76 8.41 -14.73
N ALA A 109 -26.80 8.90 -13.94
CA ALA A 109 -26.29 8.22 -12.77
C ALA A 109 -27.37 7.99 -11.68
N TRP A 110 -28.24 8.97 -11.45
CA TRP A 110 -29.32 8.83 -10.46
C TRP A 110 -30.40 7.86 -10.94
N ARG A 111 -30.70 7.87 -12.24
CA ARG A 111 -31.59 6.88 -12.88
C ARG A 111 -30.99 5.49 -12.77
N PHE A 112 -29.68 5.34 -13.04
CA PHE A 112 -28.96 4.07 -12.95
C PHE A 112 -29.06 3.45 -11.55
N GLU A 113 -28.78 4.22 -10.51
CA GLU A 113 -28.91 3.76 -9.12
C GLU A 113 -30.32 3.25 -8.80
N ARG A 114 -31.35 4.02 -9.20
CA ARG A 114 -32.74 3.60 -8.98
C ARG A 114 -33.09 2.35 -9.78
N ALA A 115 -32.61 2.24 -11.02
CA ALA A 115 -32.83 1.08 -11.86
C ALA A 115 -32.25 -0.19 -11.25
N VAL A 116 -30.99 -0.14 -10.77
CA VAL A 116 -30.31 -1.26 -10.11
C VAL A 116 -31.03 -1.65 -8.81
N THR A 117 -31.42 -0.66 -8.00
CA THR A 117 -32.16 -0.90 -6.75
C THR A 117 -33.51 -1.50 -7.03
N ALA A 118 -34.26 -0.95 -8.00
CA ALA A 118 -35.64 -1.42 -8.32
C ALA A 118 -35.63 -2.84 -8.93
N ALA A 119 -34.58 -3.23 -9.67
CA ALA A 119 -34.46 -4.55 -10.28
C ALA A 119 -34.58 -5.68 -9.24
N GLY A 120 -34.14 -5.45 -7.99
CA GLY A 120 -34.25 -6.43 -6.91
C GLY A 120 -35.68 -6.79 -6.47
N ALA A 121 -36.67 -5.96 -6.81
CA ALA A 121 -38.07 -6.17 -6.46
C ALA A 121 -38.95 -6.53 -7.67
N LEU A 122 -38.37 -6.62 -8.87
CA LEU A 122 -39.10 -6.95 -10.09
C LEU A 122 -39.05 -8.47 -10.37
N PRO A 123 -40.07 -9.01 -11.09
CA PRO A 123 -39.97 -10.33 -11.70
C PRO A 123 -38.77 -10.44 -12.61
N GLU A 124 -38.15 -11.64 -12.73
CA GLU A 124 -36.84 -11.86 -13.35
C GLU A 124 -36.73 -11.30 -14.79
N GLU A 125 -37.74 -11.50 -15.65
CA GLU A 125 -37.72 -10.97 -17.02
C GLU A 125 -37.71 -9.44 -17.05
N ARG A 126 -38.47 -8.79 -16.14
CA ARG A 126 -38.48 -7.33 -16.02
C ARG A 126 -37.22 -6.78 -15.40
N ALA A 127 -36.66 -7.52 -14.43
CA ALA A 127 -35.41 -7.19 -13.80
C ALA A 127 -34.23 -7.22 -14.83
N LEU A 128 -34.21 -8.27 -15.66
CA LEU A 128 -33.22 -8.39 -16.73
C LEU A 128 -33.29 -7.22 -17.71
N ALA A 129 -34.50 -6.97 -18.27
CA ALA A 129 -34.70 -5.86 -19.20
C ALA A 129 -34.31 -4.50 -18.58
N ARG A 130 -34.63 -4.31 -17.30
CA ARG A 130 -34.29 -3.07 -16.59
C ARG A 130 -32.78 -2.90 -16.35
N LEU A 131 -32.07 -3.98 -16.04
CA LEU A 131 -30.61 -3.98 -15.85
C LEU A 131 -29.89 -3.78 -17.19
N GLU A 132 -30.34 -4.41 -18.28
CA GLU A 132 -29.78 -4.23 -19.61
C GLU A 132 -29.95 -2.79 -20.09
N GLU A 133 -31.15 -2.21 -19.94
CA GLU A 133 -31.41 -0.81 -20.25
C GLU A 133 -30.48 0.11 -19.46
N ALA A 134 -30.35 -0.11 -18.14
CA ALA A 134 -29.54 0.72 -17.27
C ALA A 134 -28.04 0.63 -17.59
N LEU A 135 -27.52 -0.57 -17.85
CA LEU A 135 -26.14 -0.78 -18.26
C LEU A 135 -25.83 -0.12 -19.62
N GLY A 136 -26.83 -0.06 -20.52
CA GLY A 136 -26.72 0.64 -21.80
C GLY A 136 -26.57 2.18 -21.69
N TRP A 137 -26.87 2.79 -20.56
CA TRP A 137 -26.65 4.24 -20.35
C TRP A 137 -25.18 4.63 -20.16
N TRP A 138 -24.28 3.65 -19.93
CA TRP A 138 -22.86 3.90 -19.79
C TRP A 138 -22.20 4.14 -21.14
N ARG A 139 -21.54 5.31 -21.27
CA ARG A 139 -20.80 5.79 -22.47
C ARG A 139 -19.29 5.79 -22.24
N GLY A 140 -18.84 5.30 -21.08
CA GLY A 140 -17.45 5.27 -20.65
C GLY A 140 -17.31 5.33 -19.13
N PRO A 141 -16.13 5.56 -18.58
CA PRO A 141 -15.95 5.78 -17.15
C PRO A 141 -16.77 6.98 -16.67
N ALA A 142 -17.43 6.88 -15.51
CA ALA A 142 -18.21 7.98 -14.95
C ALA A 142 -17.33 9.23 -14.78
N TYR A 143 -17.89 10.40 -15.13
CA TYR A 143 -17.16 11.68 -15.12
C TYR A 143 -15.82 11.62 -15.85
N ALA A 144 -15.77 11.04 -17.05
CA ALA A 144 -14.55 10.77 -17.81
C ALA A 144 -13.65 11.99 -18.02
N ASP A 145 -14.23 13.20 -18.15
CA ASP A 145 -13.49 14.47 -18.29
C ASP A 145 -12.69 14.83 -17.01
N PHE A 146 -13.00 14.21 -15.85
CA PHE A 146 -12.51 14.57 -14.52
C PHE A 146 -11.80 13.41 -13.83
N GLY A 147 -11.02 12.65 -14.59
CA GLY A 147 -10.30 11.47 -14.10
C GLY A 147 -9.30 11.76 -12.97
N ALA A 148 -8.67 12.92 -13.02
CA ALA A 148 -7.63 13.34 -12.08
C ALA A 148 -8.16 14.21 -10.92
N GLU A 149 -9.43 14.66 -10.99
CA GLU A 149 -9.97 15.60 -10.01
C GLU A 149 -10.38 14.88 -8.72
N THR A 150 -9.85 15.36 -7.58
CA THR A 150 -10.08 14.70 -6.27
C THR A 150 -11.54 14.76 -5.85
N TRP A 151 -12.22 15.89 -6.13
CA TRP A 151 -13.63 16.08 -5.81
C TRP A 151 -14.59 15.11 -6.53
N ALA A 152 -14.16 14.52 -7.68
CA ALA A 152 -14.93 13.54 -8.43
C ALA A 152 -14.61 12.09 -8.05
N ARG A 153 -13.47 11.83 -7.41
CA ARG A 153 -12.92 10.48 -7.15
C ARG A 153 -13.91 9.57 -6.43
N THR A 154 -14.41 10.00 -5.28
CA THR A 154 -15.33 9.19 -4.46
C THR A 154 -16.58 8.80 -5.23
N GLU A 155 -17.19 9.74 -5.98
CA GLU A 155 -18.40 9.47 -6.74
C GLU A 155 -18.12 8.57 -7.94
N ARG A 156 -16.98 8.72 -8.60
CA ARG A 156 -16.54 7.85 -9.69
C ARG A 156 -16.32 6.40 -9.21
N SER A 157 -15.62 6.20 -8.10
CA SER A 157 -15.40 4.88 -7.51
C SER A 157 -16.73 4.23 -7.10
N ARG A 158 -17.61 4.98 -6.47
CA ARG A 158 -18.94 4.50 -6.07
C ARG A 158 -19.78 4.07 -7.27
N LEU A 159 -19.80 4.84 -8.35
CA LEU A 159 -20.54 4.49 -9.57
C LEU A 159 -19.92 3.32 -10.31
N ALA A 160 -18.60 3.22 -10.35
CA ALA A 160 -17.88 2.08 -10.91
C ALA A 160 -18.27 0.78 -10.17
N GLU A 161 -18.24 0.78 -8.83
CA GLU A 161 -18.63 -0.38 -8.04
C GLU A 161 -20.10 -0.77 -8.25
N LEU A 162 -20.99 0.23 -8.34
CA LEU A 162 -22.40 -0.03 -8.64
C LEU A 162 -22.60 -0.64 -10.04
N ARG A 163 -21.78 -0.26 -11.02
CA ARG A 163 -21.80 -0.88 -12.35
C ARG A 163 -21.42 -2.36 -12.29
N LEU A 164 -20.33 -2.69 -11.57
CA LEU A 164 -19.90 -4.08 -11.40
C LEU A 164 -20.99 -4.92 -10.73
N HIS A 165 -21.60 -4.39 -9.67
CA HIS A 165 -22.75 -5.04 -9.03
C HIS A 165 -23.92 -5.25 -9.99
N ALA A 166 -24.24 -4.27 -10.84
CA ALA A 166 -25.31 -4.39 -11.84
C ALA A 166 -25.01 -5.48 -12.89
N VAL A 167 -23.75 -5.64 -13.31
CA VAL A 167 -23.32 -6.72 -14.23
C VAL A 167 -23.54 -8.10 -13.58
N GLU A 168 -23.13 -8.25 -12.32
CA GLU A 168 -23.32 -9.50 -11.57
C GLU A 168 -24.80 -9.82 -11.37
N ARG A 169 -25.62 -8.81 -11.00
CA ARG A 169 -27.09 -8.98 -10.87
C ARG A 169 -27.75 -9.37 -12.18
N ARG A 170 -27.34 -8.77 -13.31
CA ARG A 170 -27.84 -9.17 -14.64
C ARG A 170 -27.54 -10.65 -14.90
N ALA A 171 -26.31 -11.09 -14.63
CA ALA A 171 -25.94 -12.49 -14.81
C ALA A 171 -26.71 -13.43 -13.87
N GLU A 172 -26.90 -13.08 -12.60
CA GLU A 172 -27.77 -13.83 -11.67
C GLU A 172 -29.19 -14.00 -12.22
N THR A 173 -29.76 -12.91 -12.75
CA THR A 173 -31.10 -12.91 -13.34
C THR A 173 -31.16 -13.78 -14.60
N GLN A 174 -30.13 -13.73 -15.48
CA GLN A 174 -30.02 -14.62 -16.65
C GLN A 174 -29.97 -16.10 -16.23
N LEU A 175 -29.18 -16.40 -15.18
CA LEU A 175 -29.12 -17.76 -14.63
C LEU A 175 -30.47 -18.21 -14.05
N ALA A 176 -31.19 -17.34 -13.36
CA ALA A 176 -32.52 -17.64 -12.82
C ALA A 176 -33.54 -17.94 -13.94
N LEU A 177 -33.44 -17.26 -15.07
CA LEU A 177 -34.25 -17.47 -16.28
C LEU A 177 -33.82 -18.67 -17.15
N GLY A 178 -32.80 -19.44 -16.72
CA GLY A 178 -32.28 -20.57 -17.53
C GLY A 178 -31.45 -20.13 -18.75
N ARG A 179 -31.06 -18.85 -18.83
CA ARG A 179 -30.30 -18.26 -19.94
C ARG A 179 -28.79 -18.28 -19.67
N ALA A 180 -28.29 -19.36 -19.07
CA ALA A 180 -26.92 -19.50 -18.62
C ALA A 180 -25.88 -19.30 -19.76
N ALA A 181 -26.20 -19.80 -20.98
CA ALA A 181 -25.30 -19.68 -22.12
C ALA A 181 -25.03 -18.23 -22.53
N GLU A 182 -25.99 -17.33 -22.34
CA GLU A 182 -25.88 -15.91 -22.68
C GLU A 182 -24.99 -15.17 -21.65
N ALA A 183 -24.95 -15.64 -20.40
CA ALA A 183 -24.15 -15.02 -19.34
C ALA A 183 -22.65 -15.35 -19.44
N VAL A 184 -22.25 -16.47 -20.05
CA VAL A 184 -20.86 -16.96 -20.03
C VAL A 184 -19.85 -15.96 -20.61
N PRO A 185 -20.03 -15.38 -21.83
CA PRO A 185 -19.02 -14.48 -22.38
C PRO A 185 -18.80 -13.23 -21.55
N ASP A 186 -19.88 -12.62 -21.07
CA ASP A 186 -19.81 -11.40 -20.27
C ASP A 186 -19.22 -11.66 -18.88
N LEU A 187 -19.52 -12.81 -18.28
CA LEU A 187 -18.95 -13.21 -17.00
C LEU A 187 -17.46 -13.57 -17.10
N ASP A 188 -17.04 -14.20 -18.19
CA ASP A 188 -15.62 -14.51 -18.41
C ASP A 188 -14.81 -13.22 -18.56
N ALA A 189 -15.30 -12.28 -19.37
CA ALA A 189 -14.69 -10.95 -19.47
C ALA A 189 -14.68 -10.20 -18.12
N HIS A 190 -15.79 -10.24 -17.39
CA HIS A 190 -15.92 -9.58 -16.10
C HIS A 190 -14.99 -10.18 -15.04
N ALA A 191 -14.87 -11.51 -14.95
CA ALA A 191 -13.96 -12.18 -14.04
C ALA A 191 -12.49 -11.95 -14.41
N ALA A 192 -12.17 -11.86 -15.70
CA ALA A 192 -10.83 -11.53 -16.17
C ALA A 192 -10.43 -10.07 -15.86
N GLU A 193 -11.37 -9.13 -15.98
CA GLU A 193 -11.16 -7.71 -15.70
C GLU A 193 -11.14 -7.42 -14.19
N HIS A 194 -11.88 -8.21 -13.38
CA HIS A 194 -12.03 -8.03 -11.94
C HIS A 194 -11.73 -9.33 -11.18
N PRO A 195 -10.48 -9.84 -11.21
CA PRO A 195 -10.12 -11.18 -10.75
C PRO A 195 -10.34 -11.43 -9.25
N TRP A 196 -10.44 -10.39 -8.44
CA TRP A 196 -10.67 -10.52 -6.99
C TRP A 196 -12.15 -10.53 -6.60
N ARG A 197 -13.05 -10.41 -7.58
CA ARG A 197 -14.49 -10.52 -7.35
C ARG A 197 -14.93 -11.99 -7.36
N GLU A 198 -14.91 -12.63 -6.22
CA GLU A 198 -15.28 -14.05 -6.08
C GLU A 198 -16.69 -14.36 -6.61
N ASN A 199 -17.63 -13.39 -6.52
CA ASN A 199 -18.97 -13.56 -7.04
C ASN A 199 -18.99 -13.70 -8.57
N ALA A 200 -18.13 -13.00 -9.29
CA ALA A 200 -17.98 -13.14 -10.75
C ALA A 200 -17.53 -14.57 -11.12
N TRP A 201 -16.52 -15.09 -10.44
CA TRP A 201 -16.04 -16.48 -10.64
C TRP A 201 -17.11 -17.52 -10.30
N ARG A 202 -17.86 -17.29 -9.20
CA ARG A 202 -18.96 -18.15 -8.78
C ARG A 202 -20.06 -18.21 -9.84
N LEU A 203 -20.46 -17.06 -10.37
CA LEU A 203 -21.49 -16.97 -11.41
C LEU A 203 -21.03 -17.60 -12.72
N LEU A 204 -19.78 -17.37 -13.14
CA LEU A 204 -19.19 -17.97 -14.34
C LEU A 204 -19.15 -19.49 -14.22
N ALA A 205 -18.66 -20.03 -13.11
CA ALA A 205 -18.62 -21.47 -12.89
C ALA A 205 -20.02 -22.10 -12.88
N LEU A 206 -21.00 -21.46 -12.26
CA LEU A 206 -22.38 -21.92 -12.25
C LEU A 206 -23.02 -21.86 -13.66
N ALA A 207 -22.73 -20.81 -14.43
CA ALA A 207 -23.20 -20.68 -15.83
C ALA A 207 -22.61 -21.80 -16.71
N LEU A 208 -21.33 -22.09 -16.58
CA LEU A 208 -20.66 -23.19 -17.31
C LEU A 208 -21.23 -24.55 -16.91
N TYR A 209 -21.44 -24.79 -15.61
CA TYR A 209 -22.05 -26.02 -15.14
C TYR A 209 -23.44 -26.24 -15.76
N ARG A 210 -24.31 -25.22 -15.70
CA ARG A 210 -25.68 -25.25 -16.25
C ARG A 210 -25.75 -25.38 -17.78
N THR A 211 -24.63 -25.13 -18.47
CA THR A 211 -24.48 -25.39 -19.92
C THR A 211 -23.81 -26.75 -20.20
N SER A 212 -23.81 -27.68 -19.24
CA SER A 212 -23.22 -29.01 -19.32
C SER A 212 -21.68 -28.99 -19.54
N ARG A 213 -21.02 -27.91 -19.17
CA ARG A 213 -19.56 -27.71 -19.25
C ARG A 213 -18.91 -27.87 -17.90
N GLN A 214 -19.16 -28.99 -17.20
CA GLN A 214 -18.67 -29.24 -15.82
C GLN A 214 -17.14 -29.15 -15.74
N GLY A 215 -16.42 -29.66 -16.74
CA GLY A 215 -14.94 -29.61 -16.75
C GLY A 215 -14.42 -28.17 -16.78
N ASP A 216 -15.05 -27.30 -17.56
CA ASP A 216 -14.70 -25.88 -17.65
C ASP A 216 -15.08 -25.13 -16.36
N ALA A 217 -16.21 -25.47 -15.75
CA ALA A 217 -16.61 -24.91 -14.46
C ALA A 217 -15.55 -25.21 -13.36
N LEU A 218 -15.08 -26.45 -13.29
CA LEU A 218 -14.01 -26.83 -12.35
C LEU A 218 -12.66 -26.17 -12.70
N ALA A 219 -12.37 -25.97 -13.98
CA ALA A 219 -11.16 -25.24 -14.41
C ALA A 219 -11.22 -23.77 -13.96
N VAL A 220 -12.38 -23.12 -14.11
CA VAL A 220 -12.62 -21.74 -13.64
C VAL A 220 -12.46 -21.64 -12.11
N LEU A 221 -13.05 -22.58 -11.35
CA LEU A 221 -12.93 -22.59 -9.88
C LEU A 221 -11.49 -22.80 -9.43
N ARG A 222 -10.73 -23.67 -10.09
CA ARG A 222 -9.28 -23.84 -9.84
C ARG A 222 -8.49 -22.58 -10.18
N ARG A 223 -8.79 -21.93 -11.29
CA ARG A 223 -8.16 -20.66 -11.69
C ARG A 223 -8.43 -19.57 -10.65
N ALA A 224 -9.68 -19.45 -10.18
CA ALA A 224 -10.06 -18.50 -9.13
C ALA A 224 -9.28 -18.78 -7.83
N ARG A 225 -9.18 -20.06 -7.40
CA ARG A 225 -8.41 -20.46 -6.21
C ARG A 225 -6.93 -20.07 -6.36
N THR A 226 -6.31 -20.45 -7.48
CA THR A 226 -4.90 -20.10 -7.77
C THR A 226 -4.67 -18.60 -7.69
N LEU A 227 -5.56 -17.80 -8.30
CA LEU A 227 -5.46 -16.34 -8.27
C LEU A 227 -5.61 -15.77 -6.84
N LEU A 228 -6.59 -16.25 -6.07
CA LEU A 228 -6.81 -15.76 -4.70
C LEU A 228 -5.67 -16.16 -3.77
N VAL A 229 -5.18 -17.40 -3.85
CA VAL A 229 -4.07 -17.89 -3.02
C VAL A 229 -2.76 -17.21 -3.42
N GLU A 230 -2.44 -17.14 -4.71
CA GLU A 230 -1.15 -16.61 -5.17
C GLU A 230 -1.09 -15.08 -5.11
N GLN A 231 -2.20 -14.37 -5.34
CA GLN A 231 -2.20 -12.91 -5.38
C GLN A 231 -2.63 -12.24 -4.07
N LEU A 232 -3.51 -12.87 -3.30
CA LEU A 232 -4.02 -12.31 -2.05
C LEU A 232 -3.59 -13.11 -0.81
N GLY A 233 -2.95 -14.26 -0.98
CA GLY A 233 -2.59 -15.14 0.14
C GLY A 233 -3.79 -15.71 0.89
N THR A 234 -5.00 -15.65 0.30
CA THR A 234 -6.24 -16.07 0.96
C THR A 234 -6.88 -17.24 0.21
N ASP A 235 -7.39 -18.22 0.96
CA ASP A 235 -8.24 -19.24 0.38
C ASP A 235 -9.56 -18.64 -0.14
N PRO A 236 -10.17 -19.25 -1.19
CA PRO A 236 -11.48 -18.85 -1.67
C PRO A 236 -12.51 -18.79 -0.55
N GLY A 237 -13.39 -17.79 -0.61
CA GLY A 237 -14.46 -17.61 0.35
C GLY A 237 -15.44 -18.80 0.39
N PRO A 238 -16.28 -18.88 1.44
CA PRO A 238 -17.12 -20.05 1.67
C PRO A 238 -18.14 -20.32 0.55
N ALA A 239 -18.57 -19.28 -0.18
CA ALA A 239 -19.52 -19.43 -1.29
C ALA A 239 -18.87 -20.11 -2.50
N LEU A 240 -17.64 -19.77 -2.83
CA LEU A 240 -16.90 -20.36 -3.95
C LEU A 240 -16.50 -21.80 -3.64
N ARG A 241 -16.01 -22.07 -2.41
CA ARG A 241 -15.68 -23.44 -1.95
C ARG A 241 -16.89 -24.37 -1.92
N ARG A 242 -18.06 -23.84 -1.49
CA ARG A 242 -19.30 -24.61 -1.50
C ARG A 242 -19.70 -24.95 -2.93
N LEU A 243 -19.65 -24.00 -3.86
CA LEU A 243 -19.97 -24.27 -5.26
C LEU A 243 -19.04 -25.34 -5.86
N GLU A 244 -17.74 -25.31 -5.55
CA GLU A 244 -16.80 -26.33 -6.03
C GLU A 244 -17.18 -27.74 -5.54
N ALA A 245 -17.53 -27.87 -4.24
CA ALA A 245 -17.99 -29.13 -3.68
C ALA A 245 -19.31 -29.60 -4.31
N ASP A 246 -20.27 -28.68 -4.52
CA ASP A 246 -21.55 -28.98 -5.12
C ASP A 246 -21.43 -29.40 -6.59
N VAL A 247 -20.55 -28.78 -7.36
CA VAL A 247 -20.22 -29.17 -8.76
C VAL A 247 -19.59 -30.54 -8.82
N LEU A 248 -18.64 -30.86 -7.89
CA LEU A 248 -18.02 -32.17 -7.81
C LEU A 248 -19.03 -33.26 -7.42
N ALA A 249 -19.96 -32.94 -6.52
CA ALA A 249 -21.02 -33.85 -6.08
C ALA A 249 -22.20 -33.92 -7.06
N GLN A 250 -22.22 -33.11 -8.14
CA GLN A 250 -23.35 -32.96 -9.05
C GLN A 250 -24.67 -32.72 -8.28
N ALA A 251 -24.60 -31.79 -7.33
CA ALA A 251 -25.70 -31.53 -6.41
C ALA A 251 -26.99 -31.07 -7.15
N PRO A 252 -28.16 -31.71 -6.89
CA PRO A 252 -29.39 -31.46 -7.67
C PRO A 252 -29.85 -30.00 -7.67
N HIS A 253 -29.53 -29.22 -6.63
CA HIS A 253 -29.93 -27.81 -6.53
C HIS A 253 -29.19 -26.88 -7.49
N LEU A 254 -28.12 -27.32 -8.15
CA LEU A 254 -27.39 -26.55 -9.15
C LEU A 254 -28.17 -26.47 -10.47
N ASP A 255 -29.01 -27.46 -10.77
CA ASP A 255 -29.85 -27.47 -11.96
C ASP A 255 -31.20 -26.79 -11.68
N PRO A 256 -31.62 -25.82 -12.52
CA PRO A 256 -32.92 -25.22 -12.35
C PRO A 256 -34.01 -26.23 -12.75
N GLY A 257 -34.49 -27.01 -11.79
CA GLY A 257 -35.70 -27.80 -11.97
C GLY A 257 -36.90 -26.87 -12.13
N PRO A 258 -37.98 -27.27 -12.84
CA PRO A 258 -39.16 -26.45 -13.09
C PRO A 258 -40.00 -26.12 -11.84
N GLY A 259 -39.45 -26.18 -10.65
CA GLY A 259 -40.14 -25.94 -9.38
C GLY A 259 -39.33 -25.41 -8.20
N GLY A 260 -38.02 -25.19 -8.40
CA GLY A 260 -37.08 -24.91 -7.25
C GLY A 260 -36.90 -23.45 -6.83
N LEU A 261 -37.61 -22.48 -7.38
CA LEU A 261 -37.31 -21.05 -7.21
C LEU A 261 -37.95 -20.35 -5.99
N GLN A 262 -38.69 -21.07 -5.13
CA GLN A 262 -39.40 -20.43 -4.00
C GLN A 262 -38.79 -20.66 -2.61
N GLU A 263 -37.87 -21.58 -2.40
CA GLU A 263 -37.29 -21.86 -1.07
C GLU A 263 -35.94 -21.18 -0.77
N GLY A 264 -35.14 -20.86 -1.78
CA GLY A 264 -33.82 -20.21 -1.58
C GLY A 264 -33.89 -18.72 -1.22
N ALA A 265 -34.95 -18.02 -1.60
CA ALA A 265 -35.06 -16.58 -1.39
C ALA A 265 -35.57 -16.17 0.02
N ARG A 266 -36.13 -17.12 0.79
CA ARG A 266 -36.60 -16.85 2.17
C ARG A 266 -35.52 -17.01 3.26
N ALA A 267 -34.40 -17.62 2.96
CA ALA A 267 -33.33 -17.87 3.96
C ALA A 267 -32.27 -16.75 4.07
N GLN A 268 -32.28 -15.75 3.20
CA GLN A 268 -31.28 -14.66 3.19
C GLN A 268 -31.82 -13.28 3.63
N SER A 269 -33.06 -13.19 4.13
CA SER A 269 -33.69 -11.91 4.55
C SER A 269 -33.74 -11.69 6.06
N ILE A 270 -32.99 -12.44 6.89
CA ILE A 270 -32.95 -12.22 8.35
C ILE A 270 -31.54 -11.87 8.78
N GLY A 271 -31.21 -10.59 8.70
CA GLY A 271 -29.96 -10.02 9.18
C GLY A 271 -29.93 -8.51 9.06
N GLY A 272 -30.95 -7.84 9.62
CA GLY A 272 -30.89 -6.39 9.89
C GLY A 272 -30.27 -6.14 11.27
N PRO A 273 -29.64 -4.98 11.50
CA PRO A 273 -28.97 -4.67 12.77
C PRO A 273 -29.96 -4.50 13.92
N PRO A 274 -29.58 -4.84 15.17
CA PRO A 274 -30.48 -4.74 16.32
C PRO A 274 -30.65 -3.29 16.76
N ASP A 275 -31.90 -2.89 16.96
CA ASP A 275 -32.31 -1.64 17.58
C ASP A 275 -32.19 -1.74 19.12
N PRO A 276 -31.56 -0.79 19.80
CA PRO A 276 -31.35 -0.84 21.25
C PRO A 276 -32.49 -0.08 21.97
N ALA A 277 -33.58 -0.73 22.33
CA ALA A 277 -34.39 -0.31 23.45
C ALA A 277 -35.51 -1.32 23.78
N ARG A 278 -35.30 -2.13 24.84
CA ARG A 278 -36.26 -2.35 25.93
C ARG A 278 -35.81 -3.48 26.86
N ALA A 279 -35.35 -3.08 28.03
CA ALA A 279 -35.16 -3.94 29.18
C ALA A 279 -36.51 -4.12 29.91
N HIS A 280 -36.71 -5.29 30.45
CA HIS A 280 -37.26 -5.67 31.75
C HIS A 280 -38.11 -6.94 31.69
N GLY A 281 -37.85 -7.83 32.63
CA GLY A 281 -38.82 -8.75 33.15
C GLY A 281 -38.39 -10.22 33.35
N ASP A 282 -37.82 -10.49 34.48
CA ASP A 282 -37.99 -11.62 35.41
C ASP A 282 -38.27 -13.07 34.95
N GLY A 283 -37.49 -14.00 35.55
CA GLY A 283 -38.02 -15.34 35.88
C GLY A 283 -37.03 -16.50 35.73
N ASP A 284 -36.30 -16.82 36.80
CA ASP A 284 -35.57 -18.07 37.10
C ASP A 284 -36.58 -19.16 37.62
N PRO A 285 -36.20 -20.40 37.99
CA PRO A 285 -35.14 -21.34 37.59
C PRO A 285 -35.60 -22.82 37.45
N HIS A 286 -34.60 -23.73 37.38
CA HIS A 286 -34.57 -25.16 37.66
C HIS A 286 -34.68 -26.19 36.53
N GLY A 287 -33.64 -27.05 36.50
CA GLY A 287 -33.77 -28.41 35.93
C GLY A 287 -32.45 -29.12 35.60
N ARG A 288 -31.83 -29.73 36.62
CA ARG A 288 -30.69 -30.68 36.57
C ARG A 288 -30.96 -31.96 35.75
N ARG A 289 -29.89 -32.54 35.15
CA ARG A 289 -29.34 -33.89 35.28
C ARG A 289 -28.42 -34.23 34.10
N ARG A 290 -27.15 -34.50 34.29
CA ARG A 290 -26.36 -35.69 34.62
C ARG A 290 -26.65 -36.96 33.81
N ALA A 291 -25.62 -37.43 33.07
CA ALA A 291 -25.01 -38.78 33.05
C ALA A 291 -23.90 -38.80 31.97
N GLN A 292 -22.61 -38.94 32.26
CA GLN A 292 -21.83 -40.17 32.50
C GLN A 292 -21.90 -41.13 31.29
N ALA A 293 -20.83 -41.68 30.76
CA ALA A 293 -19.41 -41.89 30.95
C ALA A 293 -19.01 -43.13 30.09
N ASN A 294 -17.71 -43.30 29.87
CA ASN A 294 -16.98 -44.53 29.48
C ASN A 294 -16.89 -44.84 27.97
N GLY A 295 -15.74 -45.13 27.40
CA GLY A 295 -14.57 -45.85 27.74
C GLY A 295 -13.52 -45.79 26.62
N GLY A 296 -12.29 -45.77 26.98
CA GLY A 296 -11.12 -46.02 26.10
C GLY A 296 -10.74 -47.51 26.16
N PRO A 297 -9.45 -47.88 25.93
CA PRO A 297 -8.70 -47.83 24.68
C PRO A 297 -8.23 -49.24 24.26
N GLN A 298 -7.69 -49.44 23.06
CA GLN A 298 -6.79 -50.55 22.79
C GLN A 298 -5.75 -50.32 21.69
N GLU A 299 -4.55 -50.70 22.04
CA GLU A 299 -3.28 -50.72 21.33
C GLU A 299 -3.16 -51.80 20.25
N ARG A 300 -2.03 -51.62 19.51
CA ARG A 300 -1.14 -52.61 18.81
C ARG A 300 -1.30 -52.59 17.28
N GLY A 301 -0.19 -52.37 16.58
CA GLY A 301 0.85 -53.22 16.24
C GLY A 301 1.88 -52.60 15.27
N ARG A 302 3.13 -52.88 15.62
CA ARG A 302 4.35 -52.62 14.85
C ARG A 302 4.44 -53.38 13.54
N ALA A 303 5.05 -52.82 12.52
CA ALA A 303 6.10 -53.50 11.72
C ALA A 303 6.83 -52.49 10.81
N GLN A 304 8.13 -52.34 10.97
CA GLN A 304 9.15 -52.07 9.96
C GLN A 304 9.68 -53.43 9.47
N PRO A 305 10.45 -53.57 8.35
CA PRO A 305 11.61 -52.76 7.99
C PRO A 305 11.94 -52.64 6.47
N ASP A 306 12.94 -51.82 6.21
CA ASP A 306 14.08 -51.91 5.26
C ASP A 306 13.90 -51.80 3.74
N GLY A 307 14.71 -50.90 3.15
CA GLY A 307 15.01 -50.83 1.72
C GLY A 307 15.81 -49.60 1.32
N GLU A 308 17.11 -49.72 1.30
CA GLU A 308 18.16 -48.76 0.95
C GLU A 308 18.16 -48.41 -0.56
N PRO A 309 18.71 -47.24 -0.98
CA PRO A 309 18.66 -46.76 -2.37
C PRO A 309 19.89 -47.18 -3.18
N PRO A 310 19.83 -47.23 -4.52
CA PRO A 310 21.04 -47.33 -5.35
C PRO A 310 21.50 -45.97 -5.89
N GLN A 311 22.80 -45.75 -5.83
CA GLN A 311 23.58 -44.63 -6.36
C GLN A 311 23.92 -44.81 -7.87
N PRO A 312 24.50 -43.79 -8.50
CA PRO A 312 24.40 -43.50 -9.94
C PRO A 312 25.53 -44.07 -10.78
N ALA A 313 25.24 -44.32 -12.06
CA ALA A 313 26.24 -44.69 -13.06
C ALA A 313 26.71 -43.46 -13.88
N ARG A 314 28.00 -43.28 -13.91
CA ARG A 314 28.74 -42.41 -14.82
C ARG A 314 28.83 -43.04 -16.22
N ALA A 315 28.69 -42.24 -17.26
CA ALA A 315 29.24 -42.52 -18.60
C ALA A 315 29.58 -41.22 -19.30
N GLN A 316 30.63 -41.19 -19.72
CA GLN A 316 31.77 -40.75 -20.49
C GLN A 316 31.40 -39.92 -21.74
N THR A 317 32.20 -38.90 -21.90
CA THR A 317 32.43 -38.02 -23.05
C THR A 317 32.69 -38.76 -24.36
N ASP A 318 32.19 -38.21 -25.48
CA ASP A 318 32.95 -38.30 -26.73
C ASP A 318 32.73 -37.02 -27.57
N ASP A 319 33.88 -36.52 -28.08
CA ASP A 319 34.06 -35.37 -28.94
C ASP A 319 33.90 -35.70 -30.41
N SER A 320 33.37 -34.79 -31.16
CA SER A 320 33.86 -34.26 -32.46
C SER A 320 32.72 -34.00 -33.51
N PRO A 321 32.84 -32.93 -34.33
CA PRO A 321 31.79 -32.40 -35.14
C PRO A 321 31.74 -32.96 -36.59
N PRO A 322 30.65 -32.81 -37.33
CA PRO A 322 30.78 -32.64 -38.77
C PRO A 322 29.94 -31.51 -39.39
N ALA A 323 30.68 -30.85 -40.25
CA ALA A 323 30.35 -30.36 -41.60
C ALA A 323 29.00 -29.69 -41.91
N ARG A 324 29.15 -28.49 -42.44
CA ARG A 324 28.17 -27.68 -43.17
C ARG A 324 27.61 -28.42 -44.40
N THR A 325 26.29 -28.33 -44.57
CA THR A 325 25.69 -28.40 -45.91
C THR A 325 24.61 -27.30 -46.01
N GLN A 326 24.76 -26.45 -47.00
CA GLN A 326 23.78 -25.46 -47.43
C GLN A 326 22.62 -26.15 -48.15
N ALA A 327 21.38 -25.77 -47.79
CA ALA A 327 20.24 -25.89 -48.68
C ALA A 327 19.24 -24.76 -48.36
N GLN A 328 18.94 -24.00 -49.40
CA GLN A 328 17.86 -23.01 -49.45
C GLN A 328 16.50 -23.70 -49.38
N ALA A 329 15.55 -23.12 -48.69
CA ALA A 329 14.14 -23.10 -49.08
C ALA A 329 13.34 -22.12 -48.21
N ASP A 330 12.52 -21.37 -48.89
CA ASP A 330 11.52 -20.42 -48.39
C ASP A 330 10.53 -21.07 -47.42
N GLY A 331 10.23 -20.36 -46.33
CA GLY A 331 9.17 -20.74 -45.42
C GLY A 331 9.12 -19.74 -44.27
N ASP A 332 7.96 -19.12 -44.07
CA ASP A 332 7.65 -18.21 -42.96
C ASP A 332 8.19 -18.72 -41.63
N PRO A 333 8.76 -17.85 -40.78
CA PRO A 333 9.25 -18.28 -39.51
C PRO A 333 8.08 -18.63 -38.57
N PRO A 334 8.14 -19.80 -37.89
CA PRO A 334 7.13 -20.13 -36.91
C PRO A 334 7.23 -19.12 -35.72
N GLU A 335 6.07 -18.61 -35.32
CA GLU A 335 5.91 -17.81 -34.12
C GLU A 335 6.63 -18.49 -32.95
N ARG A 336 7.63 -17.81 -32.40
CA ARG A 336 8.28 -18.26 -31.16
C ARG A 336 7.22 -18.30 -30.08
N PRO A 337 7.10 -19.39 -29.33
CA PRO A 337 6.23 -19.41 -28.16
C PRO A 337 6.70 -18.31 -27.21
N ARG A 338 5.79 -17.40 -26.85
CA ARG A 338 6.04 -16.40 -25.82
C ARG A 338 6.41 -17.14 -24.55
N PRO A 339 7.48 -16.75 -23.84
CA PRO A 339 7.80 -17.34 -22.56
C PRO A 339 6.61 -17.13 -21.62
N GLN A 340 6.06 -18.21 -21.09
CA GLN A 340 5.10 -18.16 -20.01
C GLN A 340 5.82 -17.52 -18.81
N ALA A 341 5.34 -16.36 -18.41
CA ALA A 341 5.87 -15.64 -17.27
C ALA A 341 5.56 -16.43 -15.99
N VAL A 342 6.56 -17.08 -15.45
CA VAL A 342 6.60 -17.53 -14.06
C VAL A 342 7.11 -16.34 -13.26
N GLY A 343 6.27 -15.31 -13.10
CA GLY A 343 6.57 -14.15 -12.29
C GLY A 343 6.04 -14.32 -10.86
N GLY A 344 6.82 -13.90 -9.86
CA GLY A 344 6.39 -13.84 -8.47
C GLY A 344 5.23 -12.83 -8.24
N PRO A 345 4.73 -12.70 -6.99
CA PRO A 345 3.62 -11.79 -6.67
C PRO A 345 3.86 -10.33 -7.11
N ALA A 346 5.08 -9.83 -6.98
CA ALA A 346 5.48 -8.50 -7.42
C ALA A 346 5.36 -8.31 -8.94
N GLU A 347 5.76 -9.31 -9.73
CA GLU A 347 5.62 -9.31 -11.19
C GLU A 347 4.14 -9.25 -11.61
N GLN A 348 3.26 -9.93 -10.91
CA GLN A 348 1.84 -9.94 -11.20
C GLN A 348 1.18 -8.59 -10.88
N VAL A 349 1.52 -7.97 -9.74
CA VAL A 349 1.10 -6.61 -9.38
C VAL A 349 1.56 -5.62 -10.44
N TRP A 350 2.82 -5.72 -10.87
CA TRP A 350 3.37 -4.89 -11.93
C TRP A 350 2.65 -5.10 -13.27
N ALA A 351 2.41 -6.34 -13.68
CA ALA A 351 1.73 -6.65 -14.93
C ALA A 351 0.30 -6.10 -14.95
N ALA A 352 -0.44 -6.23 -13.85
CA ALA A 352 -1.80 -5.69 -13.73
C ALA A 352 -1.79 -4.15 -13.77
N ALA A 353 -0.87 -3.51 -13.07
CA ALA A 353 -0.71 -2.06 -13.05
C ALA A 353 -0.29 -1.53 -14.43
N THR A 354 0.63 -2.21 -15.12
CA THR A 354 1.07 -1.86 -16.47
C THR A 354 -0.06 -1.98 -17.48
N ALA A 355 -0.87 -3.04 -17.41
CA ALA A 355 -2.02 -3.21 -18.28
C ALA A 355 -3.08 -2.11 -18.08
N ALA A 356 -3.31 -1.69 -16.84
CA ALA A 356 -4.18 -0.55 -16.55
C ALA A 356 -3.59 0.78 -17.07
N TYR A 357 -2.30 0.98 -16.89
CA TYR A 357 -1.54 2.11 -17.36
C TYR A 357 -1.56 2.26 -18.89
N ASP A 358 -1.34 1.17 -19.62
CA ASP A 358 -1.35 1.16 -21.10
C ASP A 358 -2.71 1.59 -21.70
N ARG A 359 -3.79 1.39 -20.97
CA ARG A 359 -5.13 1.85 -21.37
C ARG A 359 -5.37 3.36 -21.14
N THR A 360 -4.60 3.98 -20.25
CA THR A 360 -4.88 5.33 -19.77
C THR A 360 -3.86 6.37 -20.20
N VAL A 361 -2.63 5.96 -20.58
CA VAL A 361 -1.53 6.86 -20.89
C VAL A 361 -1.26 6.90 -22.40
N ALA A 362 -1.07 8.11 -22.94
CA ALA A 362 -0.74 8.33 -24.35
C ALA A 362 0.52 7.55 -24.78
N ALA A 363 0.55 7.07 -26.03
CA ALA A 363 1.56 6.16 -26.57
C ALA A 363 2.99 6.73 -26.70
N GLY A 364 3.23 8.00 -26.36
CA GLY A 364 4.56 8.61 -26.44
C GLY A 364 5.53 8.05 -25.40
N ALA A 365 6.69 7.55 -25.79
CA ALA A 365 7.66 6.93 -24.90
C ALA A 365 8.08 7.83 -23.71
N ARG A 366 8.27 9.15 -23.93
CA ARG A 366 8.60 10.12 -22.88
C ARG A 366 7.49 10.24 -21.85
N VAL A 367 6.24 10.41 -22.30
CA VAL A 367 5.07 10.53 -21.42
C VAL A 367 4.87 9.26 -20.62
N ARG A 368 5.10 8.10 -21.22
CA ARG A 368 5.00 6.80 -20.56
C ARG A 368 6.04 6.63 -19.47
N LEU A 369 7.30 7.03 -19.71
CA LEU A 369 8.36 6.94 -18.70
C LEU A 369 8.10 7.87 -17.51
N GLU A 370 7.67 9.11 -17.75
CA GLU A 370 7.34 10.06 -16.69
C GLU A 370 6.15 9.59 -15.84
N SER A 371 5.11 9.07 -16.49
CA SER A 371 3.92 8.56 -15.80
C SER A 371 4.17 7.23 -15.09
N ALA A 372 5.08 6.37 -15.60
CA ALA A 372 5.43 5.09 -14.97
C ALA A 372 5.98 5.30 -13.55
N VAL A 373 6.76 6.34 -13.32
CA VAL A 373 7.31 6.63 -11.98
C VAL A 373 6.22 7.06 -11.00
N GLY A 374 5.20 7.80 -11.47
CA GLY A 374 4.01 8.09 -10.67
C GLY A 374 3.29 6.83 -10.22
N LEU A 375 3.12 5.86 -11.15
CA LEU A 375 2.56 4.55 -10.84
C LEU A 375 3.41 3.78 -9.82
N LEU A 376 4.75 3.76 -9.99
CA LEU A 376 5.66 3.10 -9.05
C LEU A 376 5.58 3.73 -7.66
N ARG A 377 5.49 5.06 -7.57
CA ARG A 377 5.31 5.78 -6.31
C ARG A 377 4.01 5.41 -5.62
N ASP A 378 2.91 5.38 -6.36
CA ASP A 378 1.60 5.07 -5.81
C ASP A 378 1.51 3.59 -5.37
N LEU A 379 2.17 2.66 -6.08
CA LEU A 379 2.32 1.27 -5.66
C LEU A 379 3.17 1.13 -4.39
N ALA A 380 4.27 1.89 -4.29
CA ALA A 380 5.16 1.77 -3.14
C ALA A 380 4.48 2.12 -1.80
N VAL A 381 3.53 3.05 -1.79
CA VAL A 381 2.80 3.44 -0.56
C VAL A 381 1.73 2.42 -0.14
N THR A 382 1.38 1.46 -1.00
CA THR A 382 0.44 0.38 -0.65
C THR A 382 1.09 -0.72 0.19
N GLY A 383 2.44 -0.80 0.23
CA GLY A 383 3.18 -1.83 0.96
C GLY A 383 3.20 -3.18 0.25
N GLY A 384 3.77 -4.20 0.90
CA GLY A 384 3.79 -5.57 0.41
C GLY A 384 4.29 -5.70 -1.03
N GLY A 385 3.55 -6.46 -1.85
CA GLY A 385 3.88 -6.67 -3.26
C GLY A 385 3.94 -5.40 -4.10
N GLY A 386 3.19 -4.34 -3.73
CA GLY A 386 3.26 -3.03 -4.39
C GLY A 386 4.61 -2.34 -4.20
N LEU A 387 5.12 -2.34 -2.96
CA LEU A 387 6.44 -1.79 -2.63
C LEU A 387 7.56 -2.59 -3.29
N GLU A 388 7.45 -3.91 -3.31
CA GLU A 388 8.40 -4.82 -3.96
C GLU A 388 8.44 -4.61 -5.48
N ALA A 389 7.27 -4.55 -6.13
CA ALA A 389 7.15 -4.27 -7.56
C ALA A 389 7.75 -2.90 -7.93
N ALA A 390 7.42 -1.86 -7.15
CA ALA A 390 7.95 -0.51 -7.36
C ALA A 390 9.48 -0.50 -7.29
N ARG A 391 10.08 -1.20 -6.34
CA ARG A 391 11.52 -1.34 -6.18
C ARG A 391 12.16 -2.05 -7.37
N GLY A 392 11.61 -3.20 -7.76
CA GLY A 392 12.13 -4.01 -8.86
C GLY A 392 12.13 -3.30 -10.21
N HIS A 393 11.13 -2.46 -10.48
CA HIS A 393 10.98 -1.81 -11.79
C HIS A 393 11.53 -0.38 -11.87
N ARG A 394 11.87 0.24 -10.73
CA ARG A 394 12.41 1.61 -10.69
C ARG A 394 13.70 1.78 -11.50
N LEU A 395 14.65 0.86 -11.36
CA LEU A 395 15.92 0.94 -12.08
C LEU A 395 15.74 0.74 -13.58
N ALA A 396 14.84 -0.15 -13.99
CA ALA A 396 14.53 -0.36 -15.41
C ALA A 396 13.97 0.93 -16.05
N ALA A 397 13.09 1.66 -15.34
CA ALA A 397 12.56 2.94 -15.80
C ALA A 397 13.67 4.00 -15.93
N ILE A 398 14.61 4.07 -14.98
CA ILE A 398 15.77 4.97 -15.02
C ILE A 398 16.68 4.63 -16.20
N THR A 399 16.96 3.35 -16.42
CA THR A 399 17.79 2.88 -17.54
C THR A 399 17.17 3.22 -18.88
N ALA A 400 15.88 2.94 -19.05
CA ALA A 400 15.14 3.27 -20.27
C ALA A 400 15.12 4.78 -20.55
N ALA A 401 15.01 5.62 -19.50
CA ALA A 401 15.08 7.07 -19.65
C ALA A 401 16.47 7.53 -20.10
N ALA A 402 17.54 6.92 -19.56
CA ALA A 402 18.93 7.21 -19.95
C ALA A 402 19.22 6.81 -21.39
N GLU A 403 18.67 5.69 -21.88
CA GLU A 403 18.82 5.22 -23.26
C GLU A 403 18.22 6.17 -24.30
N LEU A 404 17.23 6.98 -23.91
CA LEU A 404 16.67 8.03 -24.78
C LEU A 404 17.61 9.24 -24.97
N GLY A 405 18.73 9.28 -24.25
CA GLY A 405 19.78 10.30 -24.38
C GLY A 405 19.36 11.71 -23.96
N ASP A 406 18.28 11.83 -23.17
CA ASP A 406 17.77 13.11 -22.63
C ASP A 406 18.05 13.20 -21.12
N PRO A 407 19.06 14.00 -20.70
CA PRO A 407 19.41 14.13 -19.28
C PRO A 407 18.30 14.74 -18.42
N GLU A 408 17.46 15.62 -18.99
CA GLU A 408 16.33 16.22 -18.25
C GLU A 408 15.22 15.21 -18.00
N LEU A 409 14.89 14.39 -19.00
CA LEU A 409 13.94 13.28 -18.84
C LEU A 409 14.45 12.30 -17.78
N THR A 410 15.72 11.91 -17.88
CA THR A 410 16.34 10.99 -16.89
C THR A 410 16.28 11.58 -15.49
N ALA A 411 16.57 12.86 -15.34
CA ALA A 411 16.51 13.55 -14.06
C ALA A 411 15.07 13.62 -13.50
N ARG A 412 14.07 13.86 -14.34
CA ARG A 412 12.66 13.83 -13.92
C ARG A 412 12.23 12.43 -13.50
N VAL A 413 12.59 11.41 -14.26
CA VAL A 413 12.30 10.00 -13.92
C VAL A 413 12.92 9.60 -12.59
N ILE A 414 14.19 9.94 -12.35
CA ILE A 414 14.84 9.65 -11.06
C ILE A 414 14.17 10.40 -9.91
N GLY A 415 13.93 11.70 -10.09
CA GLY A 415 13.45 12.59 -9.03
C GLY A 415 11.95 12.52 -8.76
N ALA A 416 11.16 11.90 -9.63
CA ALA A 416 9.72 11.74 -9.42
C ALA A 416 9.37 10.64 -8.39
N TYR A 417 10.31 9.75 -8.07
CA TYR A 417 10.12 8.76 -7.02
C TYR A 417 10.46 9.37 -5.65
N ASP A 418 9.52 10.11 -5.08
CA ASP A 418 9.64 10.81 -3.80
C ASP A 418 8.93 10.08 -2.65
N VAL A 419 8.99 8.73 -2.66
CA VAL A 419 8.45 7.89 -1.58
C VAL A 419 9.20 8.17 -0.28
N PRO A 420 8.51 8.52 0.81
CA PRO A 420 9.15 8.80 2.07
C PRO A 420 9.91 7.60 2.64
N ALA A 421 11.14 7.82 3.09
CA ALA A 421 11.94 6.82 3.79
C ALA A 421 12.02 7.15 5.28
N ILE A 422 11.56 6.23 6.12
CA ILE A 422 11.66 6.30 7.58
C ILE A 422 12.82 5.44 8.12
N TRP A 423 13.22 4.42 7.37
CA TRP A 423 14.28 3.49 7.73
C TRP A 423 15.62 3.91 7.16
N THR A 424 16.64 3.82 7.97
CA THR A 424 18.03 4.15 7.60
C THR A 424 18.80 3.00 6.96
N ARG A 425 18.18 1.83 6.81
CA ARG A 425 18.71 0.70 6.06
C ARG A 425 18.02 0.60 4.71
N VAL A 426 18.80 0.38 3.65
CA VAL A 426 18.26 0.08 2.31
C VAL A 426 17.89 -1.40 2.23
N ASP A 427 16.79 -1.71 1.55
CA ASP A 427 16.35 -3.09 1.34
C ASP A 427 17.24 -3.84 0.34
N ASP A 428 17.71 -3.12 -0.68
CA ASP A 428 18.65 -3.62 -1.70
C ASP A 428 19.81 -2.63 -1.87
N PRO A 429 20.98 -2.93 -1.28
CA PRO A 429 22.18 -2.08 -1.39
C PRO A 429 22.69 -1.91 -2.82
N ARG A 430 22.52 -2.91 -3.68
CA ARG A 430 22.95 -2.85 -5.07
C ARG A 430 22.08 -1.88 -5.86
N LEU A 431 20.77 -2.03 -5.76
CA LEU A 431 19.80 -1.14 -6.41
C LEU A 431 19.98 0.31 -5.96
N ALA A 432 20.18 0.54 -4.66
CA ALA A 432 20.46 1.87 -4.12
C ALA A 432 21.74 2.47 -4.70
N ALA A 433 22.84 1.70 -4.77
CA ALA A 433 24.09 2.15 -5.35
C ALA A 433 23.97 2.47 -6.85
N GLU A 434 23.25 1.66 -7.62
CA GLU A 434 23.00 1.89 -9.05
C GLU A 434 22.13 3.15 -9.27
N THR A 435 21.14 3.38 -8.40
CA THR A 435 20.30 4.59 -8.42
C THR A 435 21.13 5.85 -8.10
N VAL A 436 21.98 5.79 -7.08
CA VAL A 436 22.92 6.89 -6.76
C VAL A 436 23.85 7.17 -7.93
N ALA A 437 24.43 6.13 -8.53
CA ALA A 437 25.33 6.28 -9.68
C ALA A 437 24.60 6.92 -10.89
N ALA A 438 23.35 6.54 -11.15
CA ALA A 438 22.54 7.15 -12.20
C ALA A 438 22.27 8.64 -11.90
N ALA A 439 21.89 8.96 -10.67
CA ALA A 439 21.64 10.35 -10.25
C ALA A 439 22.89 11.23 -10.36
N GLU A 440 24.05 10.72 -9.94
CA GLU A 440 25.34 11.45 -10.03
C GLU A 440 25.79 11.66 -11.50
N ARG A 441 25.64 10.64 -12.35
CA ARG A 441 25.91 10.80 -13.80
C ARG A 441 25.03 11.87 -14.42
N THR A 442 23.74 11.86 -14.07
CA THR A 442 22.78 12.85 -14.58
C THR A 442 23.12 14.26 -14.06
N LEU A 443 23.46 14.41 -12.77
CA LEU A 443 23.90 15.68 -12.18
C LEU A 443 25.15 16.26 -12.86
N ALA A 444 26.07 15.41 -13.34
CA ALA A 444 27.30 15.84 -14.00
C ALA A 444 27.07 16.44 -15.39
N VAL A 445 26.01 16.01 -16.10
CA VAL A 445 25.71 16.49 -17.46
C VAL A 445 24.65 17.59 -17.50
N LEU A 446 23.87 17.78 -16.42
CA LEU A 446 22.93 18.88 -16.30
C LEU A 446 23.64 20.22 -16.10
N PRO A 447 23.25 21.29 -16.83
CA PRO A 447 23.80 22.62 -16.61
C PRO A 447 23.64 23.07 -15.14
N PRO A 448 24.65 23.73 -14.55
CA PRO A 448 24.63 24.12 -13.13
C PRO A 448 23.44 25.01 -12.75
N ASP A 449 23.00 25.86 -13.65
CA ASP A 449 21.98 26.89 -13.42
C ASP A 449 20.60 26.52 -13.98
N ALA A 450 20.52 25.46 -14.79
CA ALA A 450 19.26 25.03 -15.36
C ALA A 450 18.51 24.11 -14.37
N HIS A 451 17.19 24.29 -14.30
CA HIS A 451 16.25 23.39 -13.60
C HIS A 451 16.65 23.06 -12.15
N LEU A 452 16.85 24.08 -11.31
CA LEU A 452 17.24 23.95 -9.90
C LEU A 452 16.35 22.94 -9.14
N ALA A 453 15.05 22.89 -9.41
CA ALA A 453 14.13 21.95 -8.77
C ALA A 453 14.49 20.48 -9.12
N VAL A 454 14.78 20.20 -10.39
CA VAL A 454 15.18 18.87 -10.87
C VAL A 454 16.51 18.46 -10.22
N ARG A 455 17.46 19.38 -10.16
CA ARG A 455 18.76 19.16 -9.50
C ARG A 455 18.60 18.86 -8.01
N ALA A 456 17.71 19.57 -7.32
CA ALA A 456 17.44 19.33 -5.90
C ALA A 456 16.78 17.97 -5.66
N ARG A 457 15.87 17.52 -6.55
CA ARG A 457 15.28 16.18 -6.47
C ARG A 457 16.33 15.07 -6.64
N LEU A 458 17.25 15.21 -7.59
CA LEU A 458 18.38 14.28 -7.75
C LEU A 458 19.25 14.22 -6.49
N LEU A 459 19.60 15.38 -5.92
CA LEU A 459 20.36 15.47 -4.67
C LEU A 459 19.63 14.84 -3.48
N ALA A 460 18.33 15.05 -3.37
CA ALA A 460 17.50 14.40 -2.34
C ALA A 460 17.48 12.87 -2.53
N THR A 461 17.39 12.39 -3.78
CA THR A 461 17.50 10.96 -4.10
C THR A 461 18.87 10.40 -3.70
N VAL A 462 19.97 11.09 -4.03
CA VAL A 462 21.32 10.69 -3.59
C VAL A 462 21.40 10.61 -2.06
N ALA A 463 20.83 11.58 -1.35
CA ALA A 463 20.82 11.58 0.11
C ALA A 463 20.04 10.38 0.68
N LEU A 464 18.85 10.09 0.12
CA LEU A 464 18.01 8.98 0.59
C LEU A 464 18.62 7.62 0.29
N GLU A 465 19.12 7.41 -0.92
CA GLU A 465 19.67 6.12 -1.33
C GLU A 465 21.07 5.85 -0.75
N SER A 466 21.77 6.89 -0.25
CA SER A 466 23.03 6.76 0.49
C SER A 466 22.83 6.47 1.98
N ARG A 467 21.59 6.22 2.45
CA ARG A 467 21.30 5.94 3.86
C ARG A 467 22.07 4.71 4.36
N GLY A 468 22.49 4.75 5.61
CA GLY A 468 23.26 3.67 6.24
C GLY A 468 24.71 3.55 5.76
N THR A 469 25.14 4.36 4.77
CA THR A 469 26.54 4.39 4.32
C THR A 469 27.36 5.40 5.13
N ARG A 470 28.69 5.27 5.06
CA ARG A 470 29.63 6.22 5.69
C ARG A 470 30.11 7.31 4.73
N SER A 471 29.51 7.40 3.54
CA SER A 471 29.89 8.38 2.55
C SER A 471 29.54 9.80 3.02
N ALA A 472 30.49 10.72 2.92
CA ALA A 472 30.23 12.15 3.16
C ALA A 472 29.31 12.78 2.10
N ARG A 473 29.12 12.10 0.98
CA ARG A 473 28.30 12.59 -0.15
C ARG A 473 26.82 12.67 0.20
N GLY A 474 26.25 11.69 0.95
CA GLY A 474 24.87 11.70 1.39
C GLY A 474 24.50 12.96 2.18
N PRO A 475 25.17 13.26 3.31
CA PRO A 475 24.93 14.49 4.07
C PRO A 475 25.15 15.78 3.28
N GLN A 476 26.12 15.79 2.35
CA GLN A 476 26.36 16.94 1.47
C GLN A 476 25.19 17.16 0.50
N ALA A 477 24.72 16.10 -0.13
CA ALA A 477 23.59 16.13 -1.06
C ALA A 477 22.30 16.59 -0.36
N ALA A 478 22.05 16.09 0.85
CA ALA A 478 20.90 16.49 1.67
C ALA A 478 20.88 18.01 1.93
N ARG A 479 22.00 18.58 2.39
CA ARG A 479 22.11 20.03 2.63
C ARG A 479 21.96 20.85 1.36
N GLN A 480 22.52 20.39 0.25
CA GLN A 480 22.39 21.07 -1.05
C GLN A 480 20.93 21.05 -1.54
N ALA A 481 20.24 19.91 -1.45
CA ALA A 481 18.85 19.77 -1.82
C ALA A 481 17.96 20.69 -0.99
N GLU A 482 18.11 20.70 0.33
CA GLU A 482 17.39 21.56 1.27
C GLU A 482 17.62 23.06 0.93
N GLY A 483 18.87 23.45 0.75
CA GLY A 483 19.21 24.86 0.43
C GLY A 483 18.61 25.33 -0.89
N ILE A 484 18.49 24.46 -1.89
CA ILE A 484 17.82 24.77 -3.15
C ILE A 484 16.31 24.84 -2.95
N ALA A 485 15.70 23.84 -2.29
CA ALA A 485 14.27 23.78 -2.05
C ALA A 485 13.73 25.00 -1.28
N ARG A 486 14.47 25.47 -0.26
CA ARG A 486 14.12 26.68 0.49
C ARG A 486 14.16 27.92 -0.40
N ARG A 487 15.13 28.05 -1.31
CA ARG A 487 15.21 29.21 -2.25
C ARG A 487 14.07 29.20 -3.27
N LEU A 488 13.64 28.03 -3.71
CA LEU A 488 12.55 27.90 -4.69
C LEU A 488 11.17 28.06 -4.06
N ASN A 489 11.07 28.01 -2.73
CA ASN A 489 9.81 28.05 -1.99
C ASN A 489 8.81 26.98 -2.49
N ASP A 490 9.32 25.79 -2.84
CA ASP A 490 8.54 24.61 -3.27
C ASP A 490 8.29 23.69 -2.07
N PRO A 491 7.07 23.60 -1.54
CA PRO A 491 6.77 22.82 -0.35
C PRO A 491 6.99 21.32 -0.52
N ALA A 492 6.65 20.76 -1.69
CA ALA A 492 6.81 19.32 -1.94
C ALA A 492 8.29 18.94 -2.07
N LEU A 493 9.06 19.78 -2.76
CA LEU A 493 10.50 19.60 -2.88
C LEU A 493 11.19 19.76 -1.52
N LEU A 494 10.76 20.71 -0.69
CA LEU A 494 11.31 20.91 0.65
C LEU A 494 11.01 19.72 1.55
N ALA A 495 9.79 19.18 1.52
CA ALA A 495 9.43 17.99 2.29
C ALA A 495 10.31 16.79 1.90
N PHE A 496 10.53 16.57 0.59
CA PHE A 496 11.41 15.52 0.09
C PHE A 496 12.87 15.74 0.50
N ALA A 497 13.37 16.96 0.43
CA ALA A 497 14.72 17.31 0.87
C ALA A 497 14.91 17.13 2.40
N LEU A 498 13.91 17.53 3.20
CA LEU A 498 13.91 17.32 4.66
C LEU A 498 13.92 15.84 5.05
N ASN A 499 13.25 14.97 4.27
CA ASN A 499 13.40 13.53 4.46
C ASN A 499 14.85 13.08 4.24
N GLY A 500 15.52 13.58 3.19
CA GLY A 500 16.95 13.36 2.98
C GLY A 500 17.80 13.87 4.14
N VAL A 501 17.52 15.04 4.70
CA VAL A 501 18.22 15.59 5.86
C VAL A 501 18.00 14.69 7.10
N PHE A 502 16.77 14.27 7.37
CA PHE A 502 16.43 13.37 8.48
C PHE A 502 17.25 12.07 8.40
N ILE A 503 17.21 11.39 7.26
CA ILE A 503 17.92 10.12 7.06
C ILE A 503 19.43 10.25 7.28
N GLN A 504 19.99 11.40 6.99
CA GLN A 504 21.42 11.67 7.15
C GLN A 504 21.81 12.12 8.58
N THR A 505 20.85 12.22 9.53
CA THR A 505 21.17 12.54 10.94
C THR A 505 21.70 11.36 11.75
N PHE A 506 21.72 10.16 11.19
CA PHE A 506 22.19 8.95 11.91
C PHE A 506 23.71 8.72 11.84
N HIS A 507 24.47 9.71 11.37
CA HIS A 507 25.91 9.63 11.29
C HIS A 507 26.63 9.57 12.67
N ARG A 508 25.96 9.92 13.74
CA ARG A 508 26.40 9.78 15.14
C ARG A 508 25.20 9.68 16.10
N ALA A 509 25.46 9.20 17.30
CA ALA A 509 24.49 9.17 18.39
C ALA A 509 24.13 10.57 18.91
N GLY A 510 23.04 10.72 19.65
CA GLY A 510 22.67 11.93 20.37
C GLY A 510 21.99 13.01 19.52
N LEU A 511 21.40 12.67 18.38
CA LEU A 511 20.73 13.62 17.48
C LEU A 511 19.20 13.55 17.51
N ALA A 512 18.60 12.91 18.50
CA ALA A 512 17.14 12.89 18.66
C ALA A 512 16.50 14.29 18.76
N PRO A 513 17.07 15.28 19.48
CA PRO A 513 16.52 16.63 19.48
C PRO A 513 16.45 17.28 18.10
N GLN A 514 17.49 17.09 17.28
CA GLN A 514 17.52 17.59 15.90
C GLN A 514 16.47 16.89 15.03
N ARG A 515 16.30 15.58 15.17
CA ARG A 515 15.27 14.82 14.46
C ARG A 515 13.85 15.30 14.84
N ASP A 516 13.58 15.61 16.10
CA ASP A 516 12.28 16.18 16.52
C ASP A 516 11.98 17.53 15.84
N VAL A 517 12.99 18.40 15.68
CA VAL A 517 12.85 19.68 14.98
C VAL A 517 12.52 19.46 13.49
N ILE A 518 13.25 18.57 12.81
CA ILE A 518 12.98 18.22 11.39
C ILE A 518 11.57 17.65 11.25
N GLY A 519 11.18 16.73 12.14
CA GLY A 519 9.83 16.17 12.15
C GLY A 519 8.74 17.23 12.37
N ALA A 520 8.98 18.21 13.24
CA ALA A 520 8.05 19.31 13.49
C ALA A 520 7.88 20.19 12.24
N GLU A 521 8.96 20.49 11.54
CA GLU A 521 8.90 21.24 10.28
C GLU A 521 8.16 20.46 9.19
N LEU A 522 8.44 19.14 9.05
CA LEU A 522 7.72 18.27 8.12
C LEU A 522 6.22 18.26 8.38
N VAL A 523 5.78 18.09 9.62
CA VAL A 523 4.35 18.11 9.98
C VAL A 523 3.74 19.46 9.62
N ALA A 524 4.35 20.57 10.04
CA ALA A 524 3.81 21.89 9.80
C ALA A 524 3.73 22.27 8.31
N LEU A 525 4.76 21.91 7.54
CA LEU A 525 4.81 22.13 6.10
C LEU A 525 3.78 21.28 5.38
N SER A 526 3.75 19.98 5.66
CA SER A 526 2.93 19.01 4.96
C SER A 526 1.45 19.17 5.25
N ALA A 527 1.06 19.45 6.50
CA ALA A 527 -0.33 19.73 6.87
C ALA A 527 -0.87 20.98 6.17
N ARG A 528 -0.03 22.03 6.01
CA ARG A 528 -0.40 23.27 5.32
C ARG A 528 -0.64 23.07 3.82
N HIS A 529 0.12 22.17 3.21
CA HIS A 529 0.13 21.96 1.75
C HIS A 529 -0.50 20.65 1.29
N GLY A 530 -1.14 19.88 2.20
CA GLY A 530 -1.82 18.62 1.87
C GLY A 530 -0.89 17.49 1.43
N LEU A 531 0.37 17.47 1.89
CA LEU A 531 1.37 16.46 1.54
C LEU A 531 1.27 15.25 2.50
N VAL A 532 0.18 14.49 2.41
CA VAL A 532 -0.22 13.47 3.39
C VAL A 532 0.90 12.50 3.73
N THR A 533 1.61 11.93 2.75
CA THR A 533 2.68 10.94 3.01
C THR A 533 3.86 11.54 3.79
N HIS A 534 4.20 12.81 3.54
CA HIS A 534 5.24 13.52 4.27
C HIS A 534 4.75 14.03 5.65
N GLU A 535 3.46 14.29 5.83
CA GLU A 535 2.87 14.58 7.13
C GLU A 535 2.96 13.35 8.04
N VAL A 536 2.58 12.18 7.53
CA VAL A 536 2.75 10.89 8.22
C VAL A 536 4.22 10.65 8.57
N LEU A 537 5.14 10.86 7.61
CA LEU A 537 6.58 10.76 7.88
C LEU A 537 6.98 11.68 9.03
N GLY A 538 6.56 12.95 9.03
CA GLY A 538 6.87 13.90 10.10
C GLY A 538 6.39 13.43 11.47
N HIS A 539 5.19 12.85 11.54
CA HIS A 539 4.68 12.25 12.77
C HIS A 539 5.50 11.04 13.21
N LEU A 540 5.88 10.14 12.31
CA LEU A 540 6.73 8.99 12.63
C LEU A 540 8.14 9.41 13.07
N VAL A 541 8.74 10.42 12.44
CA VAL A 541 10.04 10.99 12.85
C VAL A 541 9.96 11.54 14.28
N ARG A 542 8.88 12.26 14.62
CA ARG A 542 8.67 12.78 15.98
C ARG A 542 8.38 11.68 16.99
N LEU A 543 7.62 10.66 16.61
CA LEU A 543 7.43 9.47 17.44
C LEU A 543 8.78 8.86 17.82
N GLN A 544 9.67 8.64 16.85
CA GLN A 544 11.00 8.07 17.06
C GLN A 544 11.89 8.98 17.92
N ALA A 545 11.94 10.26 17.60
CA ALA A 545 12.78 11.22 18.32
C ALA A 545 12.34 11.38 19.80
N ARG A 546 11.03 11.47 20.05
CA ARG A 546 10.48 11.59 21.40
C ARG A 546 10.61 10.31 22.21
N SER A 547 10.52 9.15 21.55
CA SER A 547 10.82 7.86 22.20
C SER A 547 12.27 7.80 22.68
N ALA A 548 13.23 8.24 21.84
CA ALA A 548 14.63 8.35 22.25
C ALA A 548 14.82 9.27 23.46
N LEU A 549 14.09 10.38 23.51
CA LEU A 549 14.13 11.36 24.61
C LEU A 549 13.27 10.98 25.82
N ALA A 550 12.71 9.78 25.86
CA ALA A 550 11.78 9.29 26.90
C ALA A 550 10.48 10.12 27.05
N ASP A 551 10.15 11.00 26.08
CA ASP A 551 8.87 11.72 26.06
C ASP A 551 7.79 10.86 25.42
N PHE A 552 7.38 9.80 26.09
CA PHE A 552 6.36 8.87 25.61
C PHE A 552 4.97 9.51 25.44
N PRO A 553 4.50 10.43 26.33
CA PRO A 553 3.24 11.13 26.05
C PRO A 553 3.27 11.94 24.76
N GLY A 554 4.42 12.51 24.39
CA GLY A 554 4.63 13.16 23.10
C GLY A 554 4.63 12.18 21.94
N ALA A 555 5.33 11.06 22.09
CA ALA A 555 5.38 10.00 21.08
C ALA A 555 4.00 9.38 20.84
N ASP A 556 3.21 9.11 21.90
CA ASP A 556 1.84 8.57 21.82
C ASP A 556 0.91 9.48 20.99
N ARG A 557 1.01 10.81 21.17
CA ARG A 557 0.23 11.77 20.35
C ARG A 557 0.58 11.68 18.86
N HIS A 558 1.86 11.52 18.55
CA HIS A 558 2.32 11.40 17.15
C HIS A 558 1.97 10.04 16.55
N ALA A 559 2.00 8.97 17.32
CA ALA A 559 1.50 7.65 16.87
C ALA A 559 0.02 7.73 16.51
N ALA A 560 -0.82 8.29 17.38
CA ALA A 560 -2.25 8.43 17.13
C ALA A 560 -2.54 9.33 15.91
N ALA A 561 -1.80 10.43 15.72
CA ALA A 561 -1.96 11.30 14.56
C ALA A 561 -1.58 10.59 13.24
N ALA A 562 -0.47 9.83 13.25
CA ALA A 562 -0.07 9.03 12.08
C ALA A 562 -1.12 7.96 11.73
N GLU A 563 -1.69 7.29 12.72
CA GLU A 563 -2.75 6.28 12.54
C GLU A 563 -4.03 6.89 11.99
N GLN A 564 -4.45 8.06 12.48
CA GLN A 564 -5.63 8.76 11.96
C GLN A 564 -5.46 9.18 10.49
N LEU A 565 -4.27 9.64 10.11
CA LEU A 565 -3.95 9.95 8.71
C LEU A 565 -3.92 8.68 7.87
N ALA A 566 -3.32 7.60 8.39
CA ALA A 566 -3.23 6.33 7.69
C ALA A 566 -4.60 5.70 7.45
N GLU A 567 -5.50 5.75 8.42
CA GLU A 567 -6.88 5.26 8.28
C GLU A 567 -7.67 6.08 7.24
N ARG A 568 -7.52 7.41 7.27
CA ARG A 568 -8.20 8.31 6.34
C ARG A 568 -7.73 8.17 4.89
N HIS A 569 -6.46 7.84 4.70
CA HIS A 569 -5.79 7.82 3.39
C HIS A 569 -5.33 6.43 2.95
N GLU A 570 -5.77 5.38 3.66
CA GLU A 570 -5.49 3.97 3.32
C GLU A 570 -3.99 3.65 3.18
N LEU A 571 -3.19 4.02 4.20
CA LEU A 571 -1.74 3.82 4.23
C LEU A 571 -1.36 2.66 5.17
N PRO A 572 -1.45 1.39 4.75
CA PRO A 572 -1.36 0.22 5.61
C PRO A 572 0.00 0.05 6.31
N LEU A 573 1.10 0.52 5.69
CA LEU A 573 2.44 0.43 6.27
C LEU A 573 2.60 1.17 7.60
N VAL A 574 1.82 2.23 7.84
CA VAL A 574 1.90 2.99 9.10
C VAL A 574 1.58 2.10 10.29
N GLY A 575 0.62 1.20 10.15
CA GLY A 575 0.24 0.25 11.19
C GLY A 575 1.38 -0.69 11.61
N VAL A 576 2.31 -1.02 10.72
CA VAL A 576 3.51 -1.80 11.06
C VAL A 576 4.39 -1.03 12.03
N PHE A 577 4.68 0.25 11.73
CA PHE A 577 5.54 1.09 12.58
C PHE A 577 4.92 1.37 13.95
N THR A 578 3.64 1.72 13.98
CA THR A 578 2.97 2.05 15.24
C THR A 578 2.74 0.82 16.12
N GLN A 579 2.58 -0.38 15.54
CA GLN A 579 2.50 -1.63 16.31
C GLN A 579 3.83 -1.92 17.03
N TRP A 580 4.96 -1.82 16.34
CA TRP A 580 6.29 -1.98 16.96
C TRP A 580 6.52 -0.94 18.05
N TYR A 581 6.14 0.31 17.81
CA TYR A 581 6.20 1.36 18.82
C TYR A 581 5.37 1.02 20.07
N ARG A 582 4.16 0.47 19.90
CA ARG A 582 3.34 0.05 21.05
C ARG A 582 4.02 -1.01 21.90
N VAL A 583 4.74 -1.93 21.27
CA VAL A 583 5.52 -2.95 22.00
C VAL A 583 6.69 -2.29 22.75
N LEU A 584 7.43 -1.39 22.11
CA LEU A 584 8.46 -0.59 22.79
C LEU A 584 7.86 0.16 23.99
N ARG A 585 6.72 0.79 23.81
CA ARG A 585 6.00 1.53 24.84
C ARG A 585 5.57 0.62 26.00
N LEU A 586 5.11 -0.60 25.68
CA LEU A 586 4.77 -1.61 26.68
C LEU A 586 6.02 -2.02 27.48
N ALA A 587 7.14 -2.26 26.82
CA ALA A 587 8.41 -2.59 27.45
C ALA A 587 8.90 -1.48 28.41
N GLU A 588 8.61 -0.20 28.11
CA GLU A 588 8.98 0.96 28.93
C GLU A 588 7.99 1.24 30.07
N SER A 589 6.80 0.71 30.06
CA SER A 589 5.77 1.00 31.07
C SER A 589 6.12 0.52 32.49
N GLY A 590 7.08 -0.39 32.61
CA GLY A 590 7.55 -0.97 33.88
C GLY A 590 6.54 -1.89 34.59
N GLY A 591 5.31 -2.01 34.07
CA GLY A 591 4.26 -2.84 34.65
C GLY A 591 3.99 -4.15 33.91
N ALA A 592 4.49 -4.30 32.69
CA ALA A 592 4.30 -5.49 31.88
C ALA A 592 5.32 -6.58 32.24
N ARG A 593 4.86 -7.83 32.26
CA ARG A 593 5.78 -8.97 32.46
C ARG A 593 6.63 -9.15 31.17
N PRO A 594 7.89 -9.59 31.31
CA PRO A 594 8.75 -9.83 30.15
C PRO A 594 8.12 -10.78 29.10
N GLU A 595 7.37 -11.79 29.56
CA GLU A 595 6.66 -12.74 28.70
C GLU A 595 5.56 -12.08 27.85
N ASP A 596 4.83 -11.11 28.40
CA ASP A 596 3.78 -10.38 27.69
C ASP A 596 4.40 -9.46 26.61
N VAL A 597 5.56 -8.86 26.90
CA VAL A 597 6.33 -8.05 25.95
C VAL A 597 6.92 -8.93 24.83
N GLU A 598 7.44 -10.11 25.17
CA GLU A 598 7.96 -11.08 24.19
C GLU A 598 6.85 -11.53 23.23
N ALA A 599 5.67 -11.89 23.73
CA ALA A 599 4.51 -12.25 22.91
C ALA A 599 4.09 -11.08 22.00
N ALA A 600 4.08 -9.84 22.52
CA ALA A 600 3.75 -8.67 21.74
C ALA A 600 4.77 -8.40 20.60
N TYR A 601 6.07 -8.67 20.81
CA TYR A 601 7.07 -8.60 19.75
C TYR A 601 6.84 -9.66 18.67
N GLN A 602 6.45 -10.88 19.06
CA GLN A 602 6.12 -11.95 18.12
C GLN A 602 4.92 -11.56 17.24
N ASP A 603 3.86 -10.99 17.84
CA ASP A 603 2.69 -10.51 17.11
C ASP A 603 3.04 -9.34 16.15
N ALA A 604 3.91 -8.42 16.59
CA ALA A 604 4.36 -7.31 15.73
C ALA A 604 5.20 -7.81 14.55
N ALA A 605 6.01 -8.85 14.74
CA ALA A 605 6.81 -9.46 13.69
C ALA A 605 5.95 -10.13 12.61
N LEU A 606 4.82 -10.76 12.98
CA LEU A 606 3.87 -11.33 12.01
C LEU A 606 3.26 -10.29 11.07
N ARG A 607 3.15 -9.03 11.50
CA ARG A 607 2.66 -7.93 10.65
C ARG A 607 3.75 -7.31 9.79
N LEU A 608 5.01 -7.47 10.18
CA LEU A 608 6.15 -7.01 9.39
C LEU A 608 6.47 -7.99 8.26
N ASP A 609 6.22 -9.28 8.49
CA ASP A 609 6.43 -10.33 7.49
C ASP A 609 5.55 -10.07 6.26
N GLY A 610 6.17 -10.04 5.08
CA GLY A 610 5.49 -9.73 3.83
C GLY A 610 5.07 -8.25 3.65
N ALA A 611 5.51 -7.33 4.54
CA ALA A 611 5.23 -5.90 4.37
C ALA A 611 6.06 -5.24 3.24
N GLY A 612 6.95 -6.00 2.59
CA GLY A 612 7.79 -5.54 1.48
C GLY A 612 9.06 -4.83 1.94
N MET A 613 9.49 -5.05 3.18
CA MET A 613 10.67 -4.42 3.79
C MET A 613 11.71 -5.46 4.25
N PRO A 614 12.28 -6.29 3.32
CA PRO A 614 13.16 -7.40 3.68
C PRO A 614 14.42 -6.97 4.43
N GLY A 615 14.90 -5.75 4.21
CA GLY A 615 16.04 -5.19 4.95
C GLY A 615 15.75 -4.97 6.44
N LEU A 616 14.48 -4.95 6.82
CA LEU A 616 14.03 -4.79 8.20
C LEU A 616 13.55 -6.12 8.81
N GLU A 617 12.86 -6.94 8.04
CA GLU A 617 12.29 -8.22 8.48
C GLU A 617 13.37 -9.15 9.03
N HIS A 618 14.50 -9.22 8.33
CA HIS A 618 15.55 -10.18 8.60
C HIS A 618 16.32 -9.89 9.89
N GLY A 619 16.15 -10.72 10.91
CA GLY A 619 16.86 -10.67 12.18
C GLY A 619 16.34 -9.65 13.21
N LEU A 620 15.30 -8.85 12.90
CA LEU A 620 14.81 -7.81 13.82
C LEU A 620 14.15 -8.40 15.07
N LEU A 621 13.28 -9.40 14.92
CA LEU A 621 12.62 -10.03 16.07
C LEU A 621 13.63 -10.65 17.04
N PRO A 622 14.59 -11.49 16.64
CA PRO A 622 15.63 -11.98 17.53
C PRO A 622 16.42 -10.87 18.23
N LEU A 623 16.76 -9.80 17.50
CA LEU A 623 17.44 -8.64 18.08
C LEU A 623 16.59 -7.95 19.17
N ALA A 624 15.31 -7.73 18.92
CA ALA A 624 14.40 -7.10 19.88
C ALA A 624 14.28 -7.95 21.17
N LEU A 625 14.13 -9.26 21.02
CA LEU A 625 14.10 -10.20 22.12
C LEU A 625 15.44 -10.25 22.90
N LEU A 626 16.57 -10.17 22.20
CA LEU A 626 17.88 -10.08 22.85
C LEU A 626 18.00 -8.78 23.66
N CYS A 627 17.59 -7.64 23.10
CA CYS A 627 17.59 -6.36 23.78
C CYS A 627 16.71 -6.39 25.04
N LEU A 628 15.52 -6.99 24.96
CA LEU A 628 14.62 -7.18 26.09
C LEU A 628 15.28 -8.00 27.21
N ARG A 629 15.90 -9.13 26.87
CA ARG A 629 16.60 -9.99 27.83
C ARG A 629 17.79 -9.30 28.49
N VAL A 630 18.63 -8.64 27.69
CA VAL A 630 19.81 -7.87 28.19
C VAL A 630 19.36 -6.78 29.14
N ARG A 631 18.28 -6.06 28.83
CA ARG A 631 17.71 -5.02 29.69
C ARG A 631 17.30 -5.54 31.07
N HIS A 632 16.73 -6.75 31.11
CA HIS A 632 16.31 -7.43 32.35
C HIS A 632 17.43 -8.23 33.01
N GLY A 633 18.68 -8.13 32.53
CA GLY A 633 19.81 -8.87 33.09
C GLY A 633 19.77 -10.39 32.82
N GLN A 634 18.96 -10.82 31.89
CA GLN A 634 18.82 -12.22 31.50
C GLN A 634 19.88 -12.60 30.44
N PRO A 635 20.32 -13.87 30.41
CA PRO A 635 21.25 -14.35 29.39
C PRO A 635 20.59 -14.37 28.01
N ALA A 636 21.41 -14.26 26.95
CA ALA A 636 20.94 -14.43 25.58
C ALA A 636 20.38 -15.83 25.34
N GLN A 637 19.44 -15.96 24.42
CA GLN A 637 18.94 -17.25 23.98
C GLN A 637 20.06 -18.04 23.30
N THR A 638 20.14 -19.35 23.59
CA THR A 638 21.18 -20.25 23.08
C THR A 638 20.69 -21.30 22.10
N ALA A 639 19.45 -21.18 21.60
CA ALA A 639 18.89 -22.10 20.62
C ALA A 639 19.78 -22.17 19.36
N GLU A 640 20.00 -23.37 18.83
CA GLU A 640 20.99 -23.66 17.77
C GLU A 640 20.66 -23.03 16.40
N ARG A 641 19.45 -22.49 16.20
CA ARG A 641 18.97 -21.98 14.89
C ARG A 641 18.26 -20.62 14.96
N ILE A 642 18.79 -19.70 15.76
CA ILE A 642 18.28 -18.32 15.71
C ILE A 642 18.95 -17.61 14.54
N ASP A 643 18.13 -17.14 13.59
CA ASP A 643 18.61 -16.31 12.50
C ASP A 643 18.68 -14.83 12.95
N TRP A 644 19.88 -14.42 13.30
CA TRP A 644 20.19 -13.05 13.70
C TRP A 644 20.29 -12.07 12.52
N GLY A 645 20.24 -12.57 11.29
CA GLY A 645 20.42 -11.77 10.10
C GLY A 645 21.67 -10.88 10.18
N PRO A 646 21.58 -9.61 9.77
CA PRO A 646 22.72 -8.70 9.78
C PRO A 646 23.19 -8.30 11.17
N TYR A 647 22.49 -8.66 12.24
CA TYR A 647 22.81 -8.31 13.63
C TYR A 647 23.65 -9.38 14.35
N GLU A 648 23.95 -10.49 13.67
CA GLU A 648 24.75 -11.59 14.23
C GLU A 648 26.05 -11.15 14.89
N PRO A 649 26.85 -10.23 14.33
CA PRO A 649 28.12 -9.84 14.96
C PRO A 649 27.99 -9.29 16.37
N TRP A 650 26.88 -8.58 16.68
CA TRP A 650 26.63 -7.99 18.00
C TRP A 650 25.87 -8.94 18.94
N ALA A 651 25.13 -9.92 18.41
CA ALA A 651 24.46 -10.95 19.20
C ALA A 651 25.45 -12.06 19.61
N ARG A 652 26.36 -12.48 18.73
CA ARG A 652 27.31 -13.58 18.91
C ARG A 652 28.12 -13.52 20.22
N PRO A 653 28.69 -12.37 20.65
CA PRO A 653 29.42 -12.32 21.91
C PRO A 653 28.54 -12.65 23.12
N LEU A 654 27.29 -12.17 23.15
CA LEU A 654 26.34 -12.40 24.24
C LEU A 654 25.81 -13.85 24.26
N VAL A 655 25.58 -14.44 23.09
CA VAL A 655 25.23 -15.86 22.95
C VAL A 655 26.37 -16.74 23.46
N ALA A 656 27.63 -16.42 23.08
CA ALA A 656 28.80 -17.15 23.57
C ALA A 656 28.95 -17.07 25.08
N LEU A 657 28.65 -15.91 25.70
CA LEU A 657 28.64 -15.75 27.17
C LEU A 657 27.56 -16.60 27.81
N ALA A 658 26.36 -16.62 27.27
CA ALA A 658 25.27 -17.45 27.74
C ALA A 658 25.58 -18.97 27.67
N GLN A 659 26.42 -19.37 26.71
CA GLN A 659 26.91 -20.75 26.53
C GLN A 659 28.13 -21.07 27.42
N GLY A 660 28.59 -20.14 28.29
CA GLY A 660 29.78 -20.34 29.11
C GLY A 660 31.11 -20.29 28.36
N ARG A 661 31.17 -19.60 27.19
CA ARG A 661 32.36 -19.52 26.33
C ARG A 661 32.99 -18.11 26.30
N PRO A 662 33.52 -17.60 27.44
CA PRO A 662 34.04 -16.22 27.52
C PRO A 662 35.23 -15.93 26.57
N ASN A 663 36.07 -16.93 26.30
CA ASN A 663 37.18 -16.77 25.37
C ASN A 663 36.68 -16.58 23.91
N TYR A 664 35.62 -17.25 23.53
CA TYR A 664 35.01 -17.08 22.22
C TYR A 664 34.32 -15.69 22.12
N ALA A 665 33.63 -15.25 23.17
CA ALA A 665 33.05 -13.91 23.24
C ALA A 665 34.13 -12.83 23.09
N ARG A 666 35.28 -12.97 23.77
CA ARG A 666 36.40 -12.06 23.65
C ARG A 666 36.99 -12.04 22.24
N ALA A 667 37.09 -13.19 21.58
CA ALA A 667 37.56 -13.28 20.19
C ALA A 667 36.54 -12.57 19.23
N ALA A 668 35.26 -12.79 19.44
CA ALA A 668 34.21 -12.14 18.64
C ALA A 668 34.20 -10.60 18.79
N LEU A 669 34.42 -10.07 20.02
CA LEU A 669 34.57 -8.63 20.24
C LEU A 669 35.77 -8.02 19.50
N ARG A 670 36.91 -8.70 19.43
CA ARG A 670 38.08 -8.21 18.68
C ARG A 670 37.83 -8.11 17.17
N SER A 671 36.97 -8.95 16.63
CA SER A 671 36.53 -8.92 15.21
C SER A 671 35.23 -8.17 14.97
N LEU A 672 34.70 -7.50 16.00
CA LEU A 672 33.44 -6.81 15.92
C LEU A 672 33.49 -5.65 14.92
N PRO A 673 32.66 -5.66 13.86
CA PRO A 673 32.59 -4.52 12.96
C PRO A 673 31.98 -3.32 13.69
N GLU A 674 32.28 -2.12 13.19
CA GLU A 674 31.54 -0.96 13.68
C GLU A 674 30.06 -1.08 13.31
N PRO A 675 29.13 -0.75 14.24
CA PRO A 675 27.72 -0.71 13.94
C PRO A 675 27.42 0.17 12.71
N PRO A 676 26.45 -0.23 11.88
CA PRO A 676 25.97 0.64 10.81
C PRO A 676 25.44 1.94 11.42
N ARG A 677 25.61 3.05 10.69
CA ARG A 677 25.11 4.36 11.12
C ARG A 677 23.65 4.49 10.76
N ASP A 678 22.83 3.78 11.54
CA ASP A 678 21.40 3.65 11.37
C ASP A 678 20.65 3.82 12.70
N LEU A 679 19.34 3.63 12.68
CA LEU A 679 18.42 3.72 13.82
C LEU A 679 18.78 2.81 15.01
N LEU A 680 19.59 1.77 14.81
CA LEU A 680 19.98 0.80 15.83
C LEU A 680 21.40 1.01 16.36
N PHE A 681 22.07 2.07 15.92
CA PHE A 681 23.46 2.36 16.26
C PHE A 681 23.75 2.31 17.76
N GLU A 682 22.96 3.02 18.55
CA GLU A 682 23.12 3.05 20.02
C GLU A 682 22.82 1.68 20.65
N ALA A 683 21.80 0.97 20.16
CA ALA A 683 21.46 -0.36 20.66
C ALA A 683 22.59 -1.36 20.44
N LEU A 684 23.16 -1.37 19.25
CA LEU A 684 24.25 -2.29 18.89
C LEU A 684 25.52 -1.98 19.69
N TRP A 685 25.84 -0.70 19.95
CA TRP A 685 26.94 -0.33 20.86
C TRP A 685 26.66 -0.74 22.31
N CYS A 686 25.41 -0.64 22.81
CA CYS A 686 25.05 -1.11 24.14
C CYS A 686 25.19 -2.63 24.29
N LEU A 687 24.84 -3.42 23.24
CA LEU A 687 25.06 -4.87 23.25
C LEU A 687 26.55 -5.20 23.29
N ALA A 688 27.37 -4.52 22.49
CA ALA A 688 28.84 -4.67 22.50
C ALA A 688 29.41 -4.28 23.87
N ALA A 689 28.94 -3.17 24.46
CA ALA A 689 29.35 -2.71 25.79
C ALA A 689 29.03 -3.76 26.87
N ARG A 690 27.81 -4.36 26.84
CA ARG A 690 27.41 -5.40 27.79
C ARG A 690 28.33 -6.63 27.71
N ALA A 691 28.64 -7.10 26.51
CA ALA A 691 29.57 -8.20 26.31
C ALA A 691 30.99 -7.85 26.79
N ALA A 692 31.48 -6.65 26.44
CA ALA A 692 32.81 -6.19 26.81
C ALA A 692 32.99 -6.04 28.33
N LEU A 693 31.99 -5.50 29.04
CA LEU A 693 31.96 -5.42 30.50
C LEU A 693 32.07 -6.82 31.16
N THR A 694 31.41 -7.81 30.58
CA THR A 694 31.42 -9.18 31.14
C THR A 694 32.79 -9.87 30.99
N VAL A 695 33.52 -9.62 29.87
CA VAL A 695 34.83 -10.27 29.61
C VAL A 695 36.03 -9.39 29.95
N GLY A 696 35.80 -8.13 30.34
CA GLY A 696 36.87 -7.17 30.64
C GLY A 696 37.65 -6.68 29.40
N ASP A 697 36.95 -6.52 28.24
CA ASP A 697 37.56 -6.06 27.00
C ASP A 697 37.63 -4.52 26.95
N ARG A 698 38.80 -3.97 27.37
CA ARG A 698 39.04 -2.55 27.51
C ARG A 698 38.81 -1.77 26.21
N ASP A 699 39.31 -2.26 25.09
CA ASP A 699 39.28 -1.54 23.82
C ASP A 699 37.82 -1.34 23.34
N THR A 700 36.98 -2.37 23.44
CA THR A 700 35.56 -2.26 23.10
C THR A 700 34.82 -1.37 24.10
N MET A 701 35.15 -1.41 25.40
CA MET A 701 34.57 -0.51 26.40
C MET A 701 34.88 0.97 26.10
N GLU A 702 36.13 1.31 25.75
CA GLU A 702 36.52 2.68 25.41
C GLU A 702 35.83 3.16 24.12
N ARG A 703 35.76 2.32 23.09
CA ARG A 703 35.03 2.63 21.85
C ARG A 703 33.54 2.86 22.10
N ALA A 704 32.89 1.95 22.80
CA ALA A 704 31.47 2.05 23.10
C ALA A 704 31.16 3.32 23.93
N ARG A 705 31.98 3.64 24.93
CA ARG A 705 31.83 4.86 25.73
C ARG A 705 31.94 6.13 24.88
N ASN A 706 32.91 6.20 23.97
CA ASN A 706 33.13 7.37 23.13
C ASN A 706 31.96 7.59 22.15
N GLU A 707 31.48 6.51 21.52
CA GLU A 707 30.39 6.57 20.55
C GLU A 707 29.02 6.83 21.20
N LEU A 708 28.79 6.34 22.44
CA LEU A 708 27.56 6.52 23.18
C LEU A 708 27.48 7.85 23.94
N ALA A 709 28.62 8.47 24.26
CA ALA A 709 28.66 9.68 25.08
C ALA A 709 27.74 10.82 24.60
N PRO A 710 27.62 11.09 23.28
CA PRO A 710 26.70 12.14 22.79
C PRO A 710 25.22 11.86 23.06
N ALA A 711 24.83 10.59 23.26
CA ALA A 711 23.45 10.17 23.50
C ALA A 711 23.14 9.95 24.98
N SER A 712 23.91 10.51 25.91
CA SER A 712 23.77 10.28 27.37
C SER A 712 22.34 10.57 27.90
N ALA A 713 21.59 11.46 27.27
CA ALA A 713 20.22 11.80 27.64
C ALA A 713 19.15 10.96 26.91
N GLU A 714 19.55 10.01 26.06
CA GLU A 714 18.65 9.23 25.22
C GLU A 714 18.49 7.79 25.74
N LEU A 715 17.40 7.14 25.31
CA LEU A 715 17.18 5.70 25.48
C LEU A 715 17.79 4.93 24.31
N ALA A 716 18.69 4.00 24.57
CA ALA A 716 19.40 3.22 23.58
C ALA A 716 18.41 2.41 22.70
N GLY A 717 18.41 2.68 21.41
CA GLY A 717 17.57 2.00 20.42
C GLY A 717 16.12 2.53 20.32
N ALA A 718 15.62 3.29 21.31
CA ALA A 718 14.25 3.80 21.27
C ALA A 718 14.01 4.81 20.13
N GLY A 719 15.08 5.43 19.62
CA GLY A 719 15.06 6.25 18.40
C GLY A 719 14.71 5.49 17.12
N SER A 720 14.67 4.17 17.16
CA SER A 720 14.14 3.36 16.07
C SER A 720 12.60 3.28 16.07
N GLY A 721 11.96 3.51 17.20
CA GLY A 721 10.55 3.20 17.39
C GLY A 721 10.25 1.71 17.55
N LEU A 722 11.27 0.83 17.66
CA LEU A 722 11.11 -0.62 17.60
C LEU A 722 11.46 -1.33 18.91
N LEU A 723 12.59 -0.96 19.51
CA LEU A 723 13.17 -1.67 20.65
C LEU A 723 13.94 -0.70 21.55
N THR A 724 14.28 -1.14 22.75
CA THR A 724 15.09 -0.35 23.67
C THR A 724 15.88 -1.21 24.64
N LEU A 725 17.09 -0.73 24.96
CA LEU A 725 17.96 -1.27 26.01
C LEU A 725 17.95 -0.42 27.29
N GLY A 726 17.08 0.60 27.33
CA GLY A 726 16.99 1.54 28.43
C GLY A 726 17.98 2.71 28.32
N PRO A 727 18.21 3.48 29.40
CA PRO A 727 19.01 4.70 29.36
C PRO A 727 20.46 4.47 28.97
N VAL A 728 20.97 5.22 27.99
CA VAL A 728 22.39 5.21 27.58
C VAL A 728 23.28 5.61 28.76
N ALA A 729 22.87 6.54 29.61
CA ALA A 729 23.60 6.96 30.80
C ALA A 729 24.01 5.79 31.69
N ARG A 730 23.14 4.79 31.88
CA ARG A 730 23.45 3.58 32.66
C ARG A 730 24.66 2.85 32.11
N TYR A 731 24.73 2.66 30.79
CA TYR A 731 25.85 2.00 30.12
C TYR A 731 27.14 2.82 30.27
N LEU A 732 27.06 4.14 30.15
CA LEU A 732 28.18 5.04 30.30
C LEU A 732 28.76 4.98 31.71
N ASP A 733 27.91 4.93 32.75
CA ASP A 733 28.31 4.82 34.15
C ASP A 733 28.99 3.48 34.45
N GLU A 734 28.42 2.37 33.97
CA GLU A 734 28.98 1.02 34.08
C GLU A 734 30.36 0.92 33.38
N LEU A 735 30.46 1.46 32.16
CA LEU A 735 31.71 1.52 31.38
C LEU A 735 32.79 2.36 32.09
N ALA A 736 32.40 3.54 32.60
CA ALA A 736 33.33 4.41 33.32
C ALA A 736 33.83 3.75 34.62
N GLY A 737 32.94 3.03 35.35
CA GLY A 737 33.31 2.27 36.55
C GLY A 737 34.32 1.14 36.22
N ALA A 738 34.00 0.33 35.22
CA ALA A 738 34.85 -0.79 34.82
C ALA A 738 36.23 -0.32 34.30
N LEU A 739 36.28 0.74 33.49
CA LEU A 739 37.53 1.29 32.95
C LEU A 739 38.44 1.85 34.05
N ARG A 740 37.88 2.44 35.13
CA ARG A 740 38.63 2.88 36.33
C ARG A 740 39.19 1.69 37.10
N SER A 741 38.50 0.56 37.16
CA SER A 741 38.97 -0.62 37.88
C SER A 741 40.04 -1.43 37.13
N LEU A 742 40.21 -1.22 35.84
CA LEU A 742 41.19 -1.86 34.96
C LEU A 742 42.46 -1.01 34.77
N GLY A 743 42.45 0.26 35.15
CA GLY A 743 43.59 1.17 35.08
C GLY A 743 44.22 1.38 36.44
#